data_1af369ebe20c7db419b475cebcc130d8
#
_entry.id   1af369ebe20c7db419b475cebcc130d8
#
_cell.length_a   1.000
_cell.length_b   1.000
_cell.length_c   1.000
_cell.angle_alpha   90.00
_cell.angle_beta   90.00
_cell.angle_gamma   90.00
#
_symmetry.space_group_name_H-M   'P 1'
#
loop_
_entity.id
_entity.type
_entity.pdbx_description
1 polymer ?
#
loop_
_entity_poly.entity_id
_entity_poly.type
_entity_poly.pdbx_seq_one_letter_code
_entity_poly.pdbx_strand_id
1 'polypeptide(L)'
;MKNIFKILLLLVSTAGYSQYKISGYVTNSRQQNLQGVIIHMEENNVETKSDEKGYYEFISVPKGQHKIIFQAIGYDIKTVLLSTLTSENTLNVELLEKAQHLDAVIVSTFYNKIQSQNVMKVEHASINELKEKGGISLIDGLATLPGVSQISTGNSIGKPVIRGLSGNRVVVYSQGVRMENQQFGEEHGLGLNANGMESVEVIKGPASLLYGSDALGGVVYFNPEKYAPYKEKAADFEQSYFTNTKGTSSSIGYKTTPSKFKFLARGNYASHADYRIPSGDKITNTRFIEKDFKSGMGYSNSKIATDLRYNYNLINLGLPEEDLENSGSRNPLFPKQEVANHLLSLNQKVYFKNSKIETDFGYSINDRKEIEAPNEIALSMKLNTASYTIKYFMPKMNRWETIIGIQGMDQTNTNFGEELLIPNANSNDFGAFATTNYSWNSNVLQAGIRYDNRNITTSSHGIEGEEGYFEPLNKQFNSFNASLGYKTNFSNNLLTRISITSGFRPPNLSELTSNGVHEGSNRYEIGTNALKNEQNFQVDINLEFKNEHFEAFANGFYNHINRYIYISPTGNQIEGNDVYFYTQNNAQLYGSEIGIHFHPHPFDWLHFTSSFENVNGTQGSTHLPLIPANQWKNNLRITLKNSPWYANGYIAAFFNYTLKQNKISAFETPTPDYLFVNLSLGGTITIGKKEVQLNLAGTNLLNKTYVNHLSRLKADGINNRGRNIMLRLNFDL
;
A
#
# COMPACT_ATOMS: atom_id res chain seq x y z
N MET A 1 24.22 28.15 9.32
CA MET A 1 23.76 27.19 10.36
C MET A 1 23.45 27.82 11.73
N LYS A 2 24.25 28.72 12.30
CA LYS A 2 23.97 29.35 13.62
C LYS A 2 22.65 30.20 13.67
N ASN A 3 22.21 30.76 12.57
CA ASN A 3 21.02 31.61 12.53
C ASN A 3 19.72 30.80 12.32
N ILE A 4 19.82 29.64 11.69
CA ILE A 4 18.65 28.71 11.52
C ILE A 4 18.29 28.09 12.88
N PHE A 5 19.28 27.78 13.70
CA PHE A 5 19.04 27.23 15.05
C PHE A 5 18.41 28.26 16.01
N LYS A 6 18.69 29.55 15.83
CA LYS A 6 18.03 30.63 16.61
C LYS A 6 16.58 30.87 16.20
N ILE A 7 16.24 30.68 14.92
CA ILE A 7 14.86 30.78 14.41
C ILE A 7 14.05 29.58 14.91
N LEU A 8 14.63 28.38 14.96
CA LEU A 8 13.98 27.19 15.53
C LEU A 8 13.73 27.33 17.05
N LEU A 9 14.62 27.98 17.79
CA LEU A 9 14.46 28.20 19.24
C LEU A 9 13.42 29.28 19.57
N LEU A 10 13.21 30.27 18.69
CA LEU A 10 12.21 31.34 18.87
C LEU A 10 10.75 30.84 18.65
N LEU A 11 10.57 29.72 17.92
CA LEU A 11 9.26 29.11 17.72
C LEU A 11 8.77 28.26 18.91
N VAL A 12 9.58 28.05 19.93
CA VAL A 12 9.28 27.23 21.10
C VAL A 12 8.77 28.06 22.31
N SER A 13 8.91 29.39 22.30
CA SER A 13 8.50 30.22 23.41
C SER A 13 7.13 30.86 23.16
N THR A 14 6.22 30.54 24.08
CA THR A 14 4.94 31.16 24.45
C THR A 14 3.67 30.43 24.03
N ALA A 15 2.94 29.93 24.98
CA ALA A 15 1.61 30.39 25.38
C ALA A 15 0.96 29.38 26.31
N GLY A 16 0.84 29.71 27.57
CA GLY A 16 -0.16 29.12 28.45
C GLY A 16 -1.54 29.50 27.95
N TYR A 17 -2.23 28.55 27.32
CA TYR A 17 -3.64 28.69 26.92
C TYR A 17 -4.47 27.66 27.66
N SER A 18 -5.68 28.06 28.06
CA SER A 18 -6.70 27.21 28.63
C SER A 18 -6.82 25.92 27.84
N GLN A 19 -6.55 24.79 28.47
CA GLN A 19 -6.67 23.46 27.87
C GLN A 19 -8.12 23.00 28.08
N TYR A 20 -8.80 22.66 26.97
CA TYR A 20 -10.13 22.08 27.02
C TYR A 20 -9.99 20.57 27.24
N LYS A 21 -10.90 20.02 28.03
CA LYS A 21 -11.01 18.57 28.27
C LYS A 21 -12.31 18.06 27.63
N ILE A 22 -12.24 16.93 26.98
CA ILE A 22 -13.40 16.15 26.56
C ILE A 22 -13.34 14.81 27.27
N SER A 23 -14.41 14.42 27.95
CA SER A 23 -14.50 13.12 28.61
C SER A 23 -15.92 12.60 28.54
N GLY A 24 -16.12 11.30 28.78
CA GLY A 24 -17.45 10.70 28.76
C GLY A 24 -17.40 9.20 28.88
N TYR A 25 -18.55 8.58 28.72
CA TYR A 25 -18.73 7.13 28.78
C TYR A 25 -19.20 6.60 27.45
N VAL A 26 -18.71 5.40 27.07
CA VAL A 26 -19.18 4.67 25.91
C VAL A 26 -19.96 3.45 26.37
N THR A 27 -21.19 3.31 25.85
CA THR A 27 -22.11 2.20 26.17
C THR A 27 -22.62 1.54 24.87
N ASN A 28 -23.18 0.34 24.97
CA ASN A 28 -23.95 -0.25 23.89
C ASN A 28 -25.46 0.11 24.01
N SER A 29 -26.27 -0.38 23.07
CA SER A 29 -27.73 -0.19 23.04
C SER A 29 -28.46 -0.75 24.28
N ARG A 30 -27.82 -1.64 25.06
CA ARG A 30 -28.32 -2.20 26.31
C ARG A 30 -27.82 -1.44 27.54
N GLN A 31 -27.21 -0.24 27.33
CA GLN A 31 -26.62 0.59 28.39
C GLN A 31 -25.47 -0.10 29.17
N GLN A 32 -24.84 -1.11 28.60
CA GLN A 32 -23.66 -1.75 29.15
C GLN A 32 -22.41 -0.96 28.75
N ASN A 33 -21.52 -0.74 29.72
CA ASN A 33 -20.26 -0.04 29.49
C ASN A 33 -19.37 -0.82 28.55
N LEU A 34 -18.79 -0.13 27.56
CA LEU A 34 -17.90 -0.72 26.57
C LEU A 34 -16.45 -0.39 26.89
N GLN A 35 -15.69 -1.41 27.31
CA GLN A 35 -14.25 -1.35 27.49
C GLN A 35 -13.54 -1.47 26.15
N GLY A 36 -12.43 -0.75 26.02
CA GLY A 36 -11.52 -0.93 24.89
C GLY A 36 -11.97 -0.28 23.59
N VAL A 37 -13.01 0.57 23.61
CA VAL A 37 -13.39 1.38 22.45
C VAL A 37 -12.26 2.33 22.12
N ILE A 38 -11.82 2.32 20.87
CA ILE A 38 -10.84 3.27 20.34
C ILE A 38 -11.57 4.56 20.02
N ILE A 39 -11.12 5.66 20.58
CA ILE A 39 -11.69 6.99 20.35
C ILE A 39 -10.60 7.86 19.71
N HIS A 40 -10.83 8.24 18.47
CA HIS A 40 -9.90 9.02 17.64
C HIS A 40 -10.46 10.43 17.41
N MET A 41 -9.65 11.42 17.72
CA MET A 41 -9.94 12.82 17.38
C MET A 41 -9.15 13.19 16.13
N GLU A 42 -9.88 13.47 15.03
CA GLU A 42 -9.28 13.64 13.70
C GLU A 42 -8.33 14.84 13.67
N GLU A 43 -8.71 15.96 14.26
CA GLU A 43 -7.96 17.24 14.15
C GLU A 43 -6.57 17.16 14.78
N ASN A 44 -6.42 16.43 15.88
CA ASN A 44 -5.16 16.35 16.63
C ASN A 44 -4.42 15.04 16.40
N ASN A 45 -5.02 14.13 15.63
CA ASN A 45 -4.54 12.75 15.49
C ASN A 45 -4.25 12.13 16.87
N VAL A 46 -5.10 12.45 17.86
CA VAL A 46 -5.00 11.92 19.22
C VAL A 46 -5.99 10.80 19.37
N GLU A 47 -5.51 9.71 19.96
CA GLU A 47 -6.32 8.52 20.22
C GLU A 47 -6.33 8.24 21.72
N THR A 48 -7.47 7.88 22.25
CA THR A 48 -7.65 7.37 23.61
C THR A 48 -8.49 6.11 23.56
N LYS A 49 -8.60 5.41 24.69
CA LYS A 49 -9.33 4.14 24.80
C LYS A 49 -10.24 4.18 26.02
N SER A 50 -11.44 3.62 25.92
CA SER A 50 -12.32 3.51 27.07
C SER A 50 -11.82 2.46 28.07
N ASP A 51 -11.88 2.77 29.36
CA ASP A 51 -11.50 1.90 30.47
C ASP A 51 -12.57 0.82 30.79
N GLU A 52 -12.38 0.05 31.84
CA GLU A 52 -13.30 -1.01 32.29
C GLU A 52 -14.71 -0.50 32.61
N LYS A 53 -14.84 0.81 32.90
CA LYS A 53 -16.12 1.47 33.15
C LYS A 53 -16.68 2.17 31.93
N GLY A 54 -16.06 1.96 30.77
CA GLY A 54 -16.41 2.66 29.53
C GLY A 54 -16.01 4.13 29.52
N TYR A 55 -15.24 4.63 30.51
CA TYR A 55 -14.83 6.02 30.62
C TYR A 55 -13.64 6.32 29.70
N TYR A 56 -13.66 7.47 29.05
CA TYR A 56 -12.55 7.98 28.24
C TYR A 56 -12.32 9.47 28.48
N GLU A 57 -11.12 9.96 28.18
CA GLU A 57 -10.79 11.37 28.23
C GLU A 57 -9.77 11.80 27.18
N PHE A 58 -9.95 13.01 26.66
CA PHE A 58 -8.95 13.78 25.93
C PHE A 58 -8.57 15.00 26.76
N ILE A 59 -7.29 15.16 27.00
CA ILE A 59 -6.74 16.35 27.64
C ILE A 59 -6.04 17.22 26.59
N SER A 60 -6.03 18.53 26.79
CA SER A 60 -5.38 19.48 25.87
C SER A 60 -6.04 19.54 24.48
N VAL A 61 -7.35 19.56 24.44
CA VAL A 61 -8.13 19.74 23.21
C VAL A 61 -8.13 21.21 22.78
N PRO A 62 -8.00 21.57 21.50
CA PRO A 62 -8.16 22.95 21.03
C PRO A 62 -9.59 23.46 21.27
N LYS A 63 -9.74 24.77 21.32
CA LYS A 63 -11.07 25.37 21.25
C LYS A 63 -11.58 25.30 19.80
N GLY A 64 -12.77 24.77 19.59
CA GLY A 64 -13.37 24.68 18.27
C GLY A 64 -14.30 23.49 18.10
N GLN A 65 -14.61 23.19 16.86
CA GLN A 65 -15.38 22.00 16.50
C GLN A 65 -14.43 20.82 16.23
N HIS A 66 -14.71 19.69 16.88
CA HIS A 66 -13.92 18.47 16.77
C HIS A 66 -14.75 17.33 16.23
N LYS A 67 -14.17 16.57 15.32
CA LYS A 67 -14.72 15.33 14.81
C LYS A 67 -14.10 14.18 15.60
N ILE A 68 -14.93 13.51 16.40
CA ILE A 68 -14.51 12.41 17.27
C ILE A 68 -15.13 11.12 16.72
N ILE A 69 -14.28 10.14 16.47
CA ILE A 69 -14.64 8.85 15.89
C ILE A 69 -14.51 7.79 16.97
N PHE A 70 -15.58 7.06 17.24
CA PHE A 70 -15.64 5.95 18.20
C PHE A 70 -15.67 4.64 17.42
N GLN A 71 -14.75 3.74 17.72
CA GLN A 71 -14.60 2.46 17.04
C GLN A 71 -14.40 1.32 18.03
N ALA A 72 -15.21 0.26 17.92
CA ALA A 72 -15.05 -0.98 18.68
C ALA A 72 -15.40 -2.19 17.79
N ILE A 73 -14.77 -3.32 18.07
CA ILE A 73 -15.08 -4.58 17.36
C ILE A 73 -16.52 -4.99 17.68
N GLY A 74 -17.31 -5.27 16.64
CA GLY A 74 -18.72 -5.66 16.79
C GLY A 74 -19.70 -4.50 16.93
N TYR A 75 -19.27 -3.26 16.74
CA TYR A 75 -20.10 -2.06 16.81
C TYR A 75 -19.95 -1.17 15.60
N ASP A 76 -21.00 -0.41 15.26
CA ASP A 76 -20.92 0.64 14.23
C ASP A 76 -19.94 1.75 14.65
N ILE A 77 -19.13 2.22 13.71
CA ILE A 77 -18.32 3.42 13.92
C ILE A 77 -19.27 4.62 14.10
N LYS A 78 -19.15 5.30 15.21
CA LYS A 78 -19.92 6.51 15.48
C LYS A 78 -19.02 7.73 15.38
N THR A 79 -19.40 8.65 14.52
CA THR A 79 -18.73 9.95 14.38
C THR A 79 -19.58 11.03 14.99
N VAL A 80 -18.99 11.80 15.89
CA VAL A 80 -19.64 12.90 16.59
C VAL A 80 -18.88 14.19 16.33
N LEU A 81 -19.61 15.25 15.98
CA LEU A 81 -19.07 16.60 15.91
C LEU A 81 -19.37 17.31 17.23
N LEU A 82 -18.34 17.63 18.00
CA LEU A 82 -18.44 18.30 19.28
C LEU A 82 -17.77 19.68 19.20
N SER A 83 -18.47 20.72 19.66
CA SER A 83 -17.88 22.05 19.83
C SER A 83 -17.45 22.24 21.28
N THR A 84 -16.15 22.50 21.50
CA THR A 84 -15.62 22.81 22.82
C THR A 84 -15.93 24.27 23.16
N LEU A 85 -16.94 24.51 24.01
CA LEU A 85 -17.38 25.83 24.43
C LEU A 85 -16.88 26.17 25.85
N THR A 86 -16.71 25.18 26.70
CA THR A 86 -16.27 25.26 28.08
C THR A 86 -14.95 24.53 28.30
N SER A 87 -14.25 24.81 29.41
CA SER A 87 -13.00 24.13 29.76
C SER A 87 -13.17 22.61 29.92
N GLU A 88 -14.35 22.17 30.32
CA GLU A 88 -14.71 20.75 30.40
C GLU A 88 -15.96 20.47 29.59
N ASN A 89 -15.91 19.45 28.75
CA ASN A 89 -17.00 19.01 27.88
C ASN A 89 -17.23 17.53 28.09
N THR A 90 -18.49 17.16 28.40
CA THR A 90 -18.88 15.75 28.55
C THR A 90 -19.58 15.25 27.28
N LEU A 91 -19.12 14.13 26.75
CA LEU A 91 -19.71 13.48 25.57
C LEU A 91 -19.89 11.98 25.85
N ASN A 92 -21.10 11.59 26.23
CA ASN A 92 -21.48 10.18 26.36
C ASN A 92 -21.94 9.65 25.00
N VAL A 93 -21.49 8.45 24.64
CA VAL A 93 -21.73 7.88 23.31
C VAL A 93 -22.25 6.46 23.45
N GLU A 94 -23.38 6.21 22.80
CA GLU A 94 -23.92 4.87 22.62
C GLU A 94 -23.48 4.32 21.25
N LEU A 95 -22.87 3.12 21.22
CA LEU A 95 -22.53 2.39 20.01
C LEU A 95 -23.59 1.31 19.76
N LEU A 96 -24.03 1.22 18.51
CA LEU A 96 -24.94 0.18 18.04
C LEU A 96 -24.17 -1.09 17.71
N GLU A 97 -24.64 -2.24 18.20
CA GLU A 97 -24.08 -3.54 17.85
C GLU A 97 -24.24 -3.80 16.35
N LYS A 98 -23.18 -4.24 15.70
CA LYS A 98 -23.17 -4.58 14.27
C LYS A 98 -22.46 -5.89 14.04
N ALA A 99 -23.11 -6.79 13.32
CA ALA A 99 -22.48 -7.97 12.77
C ALA A 99 -21.58 -7.57 11.61
N GLN A 100 -20.28 -7.50 11.87
CA GLN A 100 -19.15 -7.37 10.93
C GLN A 100 -19.32 -6.49 9.67
N HIS A 101 -18.61 -5.48 9.59
CA HIS A 101 -17.83 -4.65 8.67
C HIS A 101 -17.90 -3.21 9.13
N LEU A 102 -16.90 -2.82 9.91
CA LEU A 102 -16.66 -1.43 10.27
C LEU A 102 -16.36 -0.64 8.99
N ASP A 103 -17.11 0.43 8.77
CA ASP A 103 -16.82 1.39 7.72
C ASP A 103 -15.46 2.05 8.04
N ALA A 104 -14.41 1.60 7.38
CA ALA A 104 -13.05 2.00 7.71
C ALA A 104 -12.83 3.50 7.50
N VAL A 105 -12.07 4.13 8.40
CA VAL A 105 -11.56 5.48 8.17
C VAL A 105 -10.44 5.41 7.15
N ILE A 106 -10.63 6.08 6.04
CA ILE A 106 -9.68 6.11 4.92
C ILE A 106 -8.75 7.31 5.08
N VAL A 107 -7.46 7.05 5.22
CA VAL A 107 -6.41 8.06 5.41
C VAL A 107 -5.84 8.54 4.08
N SER A 108 -5.84 7.67 3.06
CA SER A 108 -5.29 7.95 1.74
C SER A 108 -6.13 8.90 0.88
N THR A 109 -7.27 9.39 1.34
CA THR A 109 -8.07 10.39 0.62
C THR A 109 -7.82 11.81 1.15
N PHE A 110 -8.25 12.83 0.38
CA PHE A 110 -8.03 14.23 0.78
C PHE A 110 -8.60 14.59 2.16
N TYR A 111 -9.73 14.00 2.53
CA TYR A 111 -10.55 14.47 3.66
C TYR A 111 -10.58 13.51 4.85
N ASN A 112 -9.82 12.41 4.83
CA ASN A 112 -9.74 11.42 5.92
C ASN A 112 -11.13 11.07 6.49
N LYS A 113 -12.05 10.63 5.61
CA LYS A 113 -13.44 10.28 5.97
C LYS A 113 -13.61 8.77 6.00
N ILE A 114 -14.67 8.32 6.67
CA ILE A 114 -15.10 6.91 6.56
C ILE A 114 -15.44 6.58 5.11
N GLN A 115 -15.27 5.30 4.72
CA GLN A 115 -15.41 4.87 3.32
C GLN A 115 -16.76 5.25 2.70
N SER A 116 -17.86 5.12 3.43
CA SER A 116 -19.19 5.50 2.96
C SER A 116 -19.37 6.99 2.66
N GLN A 117 -18.53 7.86 3.23
CA GLN A 117 -18.54 9.30 2.99
C GLN A 117 -17.59 9.74 1.87
N ASN A 118 -16.67 8.87 1.45
CA ASN A 118 -15.73 9.16 0.36
C ASN A 118 -16.41 9.06 -1.01
N VAL A 119 -16.03 9.97 -1.91
CA VAL A 119 -16.45 9.94 -3.31
C VAL A 119 -15.72 8.83 -4.08
N MET A 120 -14.51 8.49 -3.70
CA MET A 120 -13.74 7.40 -4.28
C MET A 120 -13.93 6.12 -3.47
N LYS A 121 -14.06 4.97 -4.14
CA LYS A 121 -13.97 3.66 -3.51
C LYS A 121 -12.50 3.34 -3.24
N VAL A 122 -12.17 3.06 -1.99
CA VAL A 122 -10.83 2.65 -1.55
C VAL A 122 -10.95 1.26 -0.92
N GLU A 123 -10.14 0.32 -1.38
CA GLU A 123 -10.02 -0.97 -0.71
C GLU A 123 -9.15 -0.82 0.54
N HIS A 124 -9.64 -1.29 1.66
CA HIS A 124 -8.94 -1.25 2.94
C HIS A 124 -8.83 -2.65 3.51
N ALA A 125 -7.65 -3.00 4.02
CA ALA A 125 -7.44 -4.22 4.80
C ALA A 125 -6.44 -3.97 5.93
N SER A 126 -6.68 -4.53 7.10
CA SER A 126 -5.66 -4.57 8.15
C SER A 126 -4.54 -5.54 7.76
N ILE A 127 -3.32 -5.27 8.23
CA ILE A 127 -2.18 -6.18 7.98
C ILE A 127 -2.42 -7.57 8.60
N ASN A 128 -3.13 -7.63 9.73
CA ASN A 128 -3.49 -8.90 10.35
C ASN A 128 -4.41 -9.75 9.46
N GLU A 129 -5.43 -9.14 8.83
CA GLU A 129 -6.29 -9.84 7.86
C GLU A 129 -5.52 -10.38 6.67
N LEU A 130 -4.51 -9.63 6.17
CA LEU A 130 -3.66 -10.12 5.09
C LEU A 130 -2.79 -11.29 5.53
N LYS A 131 -2.20 -11.23 6.74
CA LYS A 131 -1.38 -12.30 7.31
C LYS A 131 -2.19 -13.55 7.61
N GLU A 132 -3.45 -13.44 8.04
CA GLU A 132 -4.36 -14.58 8.30
C GLU A 132 -4.48 -15.51 7.09
N LYS A 133 -4.31 -15.00 5.88
CA LYS A 133 -4.41 -15.77 4.63
C LYS A 133 -3.16 -16.60 4.29
N GLY A 134 -2.08 -16.52 5.09
CA GLY A 134 -0.91 -17.38 4.97
C GLY A 134 0.08 -17.04 3.86
N GLY A 135 0.05 -15.82 3.33
CA GLY A 135 1.05 -15.33 2.37
C GLY A 135 2.45 -15.26 2.98
N ILE A 136 3.50 -15.50 2.18
CA ILE A 136 4.90 -15.41 2.61
C ILE A 136 5.37 -13.94 2.60
N SER A 137 4.92 -13.17 1.63
CA SER A 137 5.30 -11.77 1.44
C SER A 137 4.12 -10.82 1.64
N LEU A 138 4.41 -9.54 1.84
CA LEU A 138 3.39 -8.48 1.89
C LEU A 138 2.55 -8.44 0.61
N ILE A 139 3.19 -8.63 -0.55
CA ILE A 139 2.51 -8.58 -1.84
C ILE A 139 1.56 -9.76 -2.06
N ASP A 140 1.86 -10.95 -1.52
CA ASP A 140 0.92 -12.08 -1.53
C ASP A 140 -0.39 -11.72 -0.81
N GLY A 141 -0.30 -11.01 0.30
CA GLY A 141 -1.46 -10.50 1.03
C GLY A 141 -2.25 -9.50 0.18
N LEU A 142 -1.58 -8.53 -0.44
CA LEU A 142 -2.21 -7.51 -1.30
C LEU A 142 -2.97 -8.13 -2.48
N ALA A 143 -2.42 -9.14 -3.14
CA ALA A 143 -3.04 -9.83 -4.28
C ALA A 143 -4.35 -10.57 -3.92
N THR A 144 -4.68 -10.67 -2.63
CA THR A 144 -5.97 -11.20 -2.19
C THR A 144 -7.11 -10.17 -2.24
N LEU A 145 -6.77 -8.86 -2.36
CA LEU A 145 -7.76 -7.79 -2.47
C LEU A 145 -8.40 -7.78 -3.86
N PRO A 146 -9.69 -7.41 -3.99
CA PRO A 146 -10.35 -7.28 -5.28
C PRO A 146 -9.64 -6.25 -6.18
N GLY A 147 -9.46 -6.56 -7.47
CA GLY A 147 -8.82 -5.69 -8.45
C GLY A 147 -7.31 -5.49 -8.28
N VAL A 148 -6.69 -6.28 -7.38
CA VAL A 148 -5.25 -6.28 -7.15
C VAL A 148 -4.67 -7.65 -7.50
N SER A 149 -3.63 -7.64 -8.31
CA SER A 149 -2.80 -8.80 -8.67
C SER A 149 -1.33 -8.50 -8.37
N GLN A 150 -0.42 -9.43 -8.67
CA GLN A 150 1.01 -9.21 -8.50
C GLN A 150 1.81 -9.73 -9.70
N ILE A 151 2.81 -8.97 -10.10
CA ILE A 151 3.95 -9.48 -10.86
C ILE A 151 4.95 -10.01 -9.83
N SER A 152 5.52 -11.20 -10.05
CA SER A 152 6.46 -11.78 -9.09
C SER A 152 7.59 -12.55 -9.75
N THR A 153 8.78 -12.45 -9.14
CA THR A 153 9.94 -13.30 -9.43
C THR A 153 10.26 -14.06 -8.14
N GLY A 154 9.83 -15.31 -8.09
CA GLY A 154 9.94 -16.12 -6.86
C GLY A 154 9.04 -15.63 -5.72
N ASN A 155 9.56 -15.70 -4.48
CA ASN A 155 8.81 -15.34 -3.26
C ASN A 155 9.16 -13.95 -2.70
N SER A 156 10.33 -13.43 -3.04
CA SER A 156 10.91 -12.22 -2.43
C SER A 156 10.67 -10.96 -3.26
N ILE A 157 10.50 -11.12 -4.56
CA ILE A 157 10.27 -10.03 -5.49
C ILE A 157 8.80 -10.03 -5.89
N GLY A 158 8.13 -8.91 -5.67
CA GLY A 158 6.76 -8.74 -6.09
C GLY A 158 6.35 -7.28 -6.15
N LYS A 159 5.55 -6.94 -7.16
CA LYS A 159 4.96 -5.62 -7.36
C LYS A 159 3.45 -5.69 -7.51
N PRO A 160 2.70 -4.72 -6.98
CA PRO A 160 1.27 -4.67 -7.13
C PRO A 160 0.90 -4.33 -8.59
N VAL A 161 -0.14 -5.01 -9.06
CA VAL A 161 -0.83 -4.72 -10.32
C VAL A 161 -2.25 -4.30 -9.98
N ILE A 162 -2.64 -3.09 -10.34
CA ILE A 162 -3.97 -2.56 -10.11
C ILE A 162 -4.69 -2.45 -11.45
N ARG A 163 -5.74 -3.25 -11.64
CA ARG A 163 -6.54 -3.24 -12.88
C ARG A 163 -5.69 -3.35 -14.16
N GLY A 164 -4.66 -4.20 -14.14
CA GLY A 164 -3.75 -4.43 -15.26
C GLY A 164 -2.63 -3.40 -15.43
N LEU A 165 -2.51 -2.42 -14.54
CA LEU A 165 -1.42 -1.45 -14.52
C LEU A 165 -0.43 -1.74 -13.39
N SER A 166 0.86 -1.71 -13.69
CA SER A 166 1.96 -2.05 -12.79
C SER A 166 3.14 -1.07 -12.91
N GLY A 167 4.18 -1.33 -12.17
CA GLY A 167 5.45 -0.60 -12.22
C GLY A 167 5.26 0.89 -11.95
N ASN A 168 5.80 1.71 -12.83
CA ASN A 168 5.74 3.17 -12.70
C ASN A 168 4.34 3.81 -12.89
N ARG A 169 3.28 3.01 -13.01
CA ARG A 169 1.89 3.48 -13.06
C ARG A 169 1.14 3.27 -11.75
N VAL A 170 1.76 2.58 -10.80
CA VAL A 170 1.23 2.35 -9.45
C VAL A 170 2.19 2.94 -8.44
N VAL A 171 1.74 3.93 -7.70
CA VAL A 171 2.58 4.59 -6.69
C VAL A 171 2.38 3.93 -5.32
N VAL A 172 3.47 3.70 -4.61
CA VAL A 172 3.46 3.16 -3.25
C VAL A 172 3.81 4.24 -2.26
N TYR A 173 3.02 4.38 -1.22
CA TYR A 173 3.26 5.27 -0.09
C TYR A 173 3.44 4.46 1.20
N SER A 174 4.39 4.87 2.01
CA SER A 174 4.55 4.38 3.37
C SER A 174 4.73 5.58 4.30
N GLN A 175 3.98 5.59 5.43
CA GLN A 175 4.03 6.67 6.43
C GLN A 175 3.93 8.11 5.87
N GLY A 176 3.14 8.30 4.81
CA GLY A 176 2.94 9.60 4.17
C GLY A 176 3.97 9.98 3.10
N VAL A 177 5.00 9.16 2.89
CA VAL A 177 6.08 9.39 1.94
C VAL A 177 5.99 8.43 0.76
N ARG A 178 6.19 8.95 -0.44
CA ARG A 178 6.26 8.19 -1.68
C ARG A 178 7.54 7.34 -1.71
N MET A 179 7.40 6.08 -2.10
CA MET A 179 8.50 5.13 -2.28
C MET A 179 8.95 5.15 -3.74
N GLU A 180 10.20 5.51 -3.98
CA GLU A 180 10.75 5.67 -5.35
C GLU A 180 11.67 4.52 -5.79
N ASN A 181 11.59 3.38 -5.15
CA ASN A 181 12.41 2.21 -5.46
C ASN A 181 11.85 1.32 -6.59
N GLN A 182 10.74 1.68 -7.21
CA GLN A 182 10.06 0.84 -8.22
C GLN A 182 10.39 1.18 -9.67
N GLN A 183 11.09 2.27 -9.93
CA GLN A 183 11.34 2.74 -11.29
C GLN A 183 12.33 1.87 -12.10
N PHE A 184 13.08 0.99 -11.43
CA PHE A 184 14.18 0.22 -12.06
C PHE A 184 13.74 -1.16 -12.59
N GLY A 185 12.51 -1.34 -12.99
CA GLY A 185 12.06 -2.56 -13.60
C GLY A 185 11.07 -3.38 -12.74
N GLU A 186 10.57 -4.46 -13.31
CA GLU A 186 9.55 -5.30 -12.66
C GLU A 186 10.18 -6.38 -11.76
N GLU A 187 11.47 -6.58 -11.87
CA GLU A 187 12.30 -7.54 -11.15
C GLU A 187 12.67 -7.08 -9.73
N HIS A 188 12.15 -5.95 -9.30
CA HIS A 188 12.50 -5.34 -8.02
C HIS A 188 11.31 -5.32 -7.06
N GLY A 189 11.49 -5.83 -5.85
CA GLY A 189 10.45 -5.90 -4.82
C GLY A 189 10.13 -4.53 -4.18
N LEU A 190 9.07 -4.51 -3.34
CA LEU A 190 8.61 -3.29 -2.67
C LEU A 190 9.62 -2.71 -1.67
N GLY A 191 10.53 -3.52 -1.12
CA GLY A 191 11.46 -3.08 -0.08
C GLY A 191 10.77 -2.68 1.23
N LEU A 192 9.66 -3.35 1.57
CA LEU A 192 8.83 -3.10 2.74
C LEU A 192 8.45 -4.41 3.44
N ASN A 193 8.59 -4.44 4.76
CA ASN A 193 8.14 -5.53 5.60
C ASN A 193 6.74 -5.23 6.18
N ALA A 194 5.86 -6.23 6.21
CA ALA A 194 4.49 -6.11 6.73
C ALA A 194 4.42 -5.82 8.23
N ASN A 195 5.42 -6.29 9.01
CA ASN A 195 5.44 -6.05 10.45
C ASN A 195 5.68 -4.58 10.78
N GLY A 196 4.95 -4.03 11.73
CA GLY A 196 4.97 -2.60 12.05
C GLY A 196 4.21 -1.73 11.05
N MET A 197 3.24 -2.31 10.33
CA MET A 197 2.20 -1.62 9.60
C MET A 197 0.84 -1.93 10.20
N GLU A 198 -0.08 -0.98 10.19
CA GLU A 198 -1.45 -1.12 10.71
C GLU A 198 -2.38 -1.69 9.64
N SER A 199 -2.40 -1.04 8.49
CA SER A 199 -3.31 -1.36 7.39
C SER A 199 -2.74 -0.94 6.04
N VAL A 200 -3.37 -1.41 5.00
CA VAL A 200 -3.16 -0.96 3.63
C VAL A 200 -4.45 -0.43 3.05
N GLU A 201 -4.32 0.62 2.27
CA GLU A 201 -5.39 1.22 1.49
C GLU A 201 -4.99 1.23 0.02
N VAL A 202 -5.89 0.77 -0.86
CA VAL A 202 -5.64 0.73 -2.31
C VAL A 202 -6.66 1.60 -3.02
N ILE A 203 -6.18 2.67 -3.63
CA ILE A 203 -6.95 3.50 -4.55
C ILE A 203 -6.77 2.93 -5.95
N LYS A 204 -7.88 2.59 -6.60
CA LYS A 204 -7.89 2.02 -7.95
C LYS A 204 -8.26 3.07 -8.98
N GLY A 205 -7.43 3.22 -10.01
CA GLY A 205 -7.56 4.24 -11.04
C GLY A 205 -6.81 5.53 -10.73
N PRO A 206 -6.91 6.56 -11.58
CA PRO A 206 -6.07 7.74 -11.51
C PRO A 206 -6.23 8.50 -10.20
N ALA A 207 -5.16 8.56 -9.44
CA ALA A 207 -5.06 9.29 -8.18
C ALA A 207 -4.08 10.49 -8.28
N SER A 208 -3.72 10.87 -9.50
CA SER A 208 -2.72 11.90 -9.77
C SER A 208 -3.07 13.24 -9.14
N LEU A 209 -4.35 13.53 -8.95
CA LEU A 209 -4.76 14.78 -8.29
C LEU A 209 -4.17 14.93 -6.89
N LEU A 210 -4.14 13.84 -6.10
CA LEU A 210 -3.63 13.84 -4.72
C LEU A 210 -2.14 13.46 -4.65
N TYR A 211 -1.73 12.52 -5.47
CA TYR A 211 -0.43 11.86 -5.35
C TYR A 211 0.59 12.27 -6.42
N GLY A 212 0.17 13.12 -7.37
CA GLY A 212 1.05 13.65 -8.42
C GLY A 212 1.25 12.71 -9.59
N SER A 213 2.38 12.88 -10.24
CA SER A 213 2.81 12.05 -11.37
C SER A 213 2.86 10.56 -11.00
N ASP A 214 2.71 9.71 -12.02
CA ASP A 214 2.84 8.26 -11.93
C ASP A 214 1.67 7.52 -11.24
N ALA A 215 0.76 8.21 -10.53
CA ALA A 215 -0.44 7.62 -9.94
C ALA A 215 -1.57 7.41 -10.98
N LEU A 216 -1.22 6.87 -12.16
CA LEU A 216 -2.11 6.69 -13.28
C LEU A 216 -2.99 5.43 -13.15
N GLY A 217 -2.41 4.35 -12.60
CA GLY A 217 -3.10 3.09 -12.33
C GLY A 217 -3.70 3.01 -10.94
N GLY A 218 -3.14 3.75 -10.00
CA GLY A 218 -3.60 3.77 -8.61
C GLY A 218 -2.50 3.99 -7.60
N VAL A 219 -2.87 3.85 -6.33
CA VAL A 219 -1.98 4.05 -5.19
C VAL A 219 -2.17 2.91 -4.19
N VAL A 220 -1.05 2.38 -3.69
CA VAL A 220 -1.01 1.50 -2.52
C VAL A 220 -0.45 2.31 -1.36
N TYR A 221 -1.25 2.54 -0.33
CA TYR A 221 -0.90 3.37 0.82
C TYR A 221 -0.81 2.52 2.08
N PHE A 222 0.38 2.40 2.67
CA PHE A 222 0.62 1.68 3.92
C PHE A 222 0.55 2.64 5.09
N ASN A 223 -0.43 2.41 5.95
CA ASN A 223 -0.55 3.11 7.22
C ASN A 223 0.44 2.52 8.23
N PRO A 224 1.27 3.36 8.88
CA PRO A 224 2.23 2.89 9.87
C PRO A 224 1.54 2.41 11.13
N GLU A 225 2.23 1.55 11.91
CA GLU A 225 1.77 1.11 13.24
C GLU A 225 1.43 2.29 14.13
N LYS A 226 0.29 2.20 14.83
CA LYS A 226 -0.13 3.21 15.80
C LYS A 226 0.68 3.14 17.08
N TYR A 227 0.91 4.31 17.70
CA TYR A 227 1.46 4.38 19.04
C TYR A 227 0.51 3.78 20.08
N ALA A 228 1.03 3.46 21.27
CA ALA A 228 0.18 3.08 22.38
C ALA A 228 -0.79 4.22 22.76
N PRO A 229 -1.99 3.93 23.30
CA PRO A 229 -2.87 4.95 23.83
C PRO A 229 -2.20 5.78 24.95
N TYR A 230 -2.78 6.93 25.26
CA TYR A 230 -2.23 7.85 26.27
C TYR A 230 -2.05 7.18 27.63
N LYS A 231 -0.86 7.33 28.23
CA LYS A 231 -0.40 6.70 29.48
C LYS A 231 -0.27 5.18 29.44
N GLU A 232 -0.32 4.58 28.25
CA GLU A 232 -0.13 3.14 28.09
C GLU A 232 1.24 2.81 27.51
N LYS A 233 1.60 1.55 27.66
CA LYS A 233 2.74 0.91 27.01
C LYS A 233 2.30 -0.47 26.53
N ALA A 234 2.86 -0.93 25.43
CA ALA A 234 2.66 -2.26 24.90
C ALA A 234 3.95 -2.79 24.31
N ALA A 235 4.18 -4.07 24.48
CA ALA A 235 5.24 -4.79 23.81
C ALA A 235 4.65 -6.10 23.26
N ASP A 236 5.14 -6.52 22.11
CA ASP A 236 4.71 -7.76 21.46
C ASP A 236 5.89 -8.50 20.84
N PHE A 237 5.75 -9.82 20.73
CA PHE A 237 6.65 -10.69 20.01
C PHE A 237 5.85 -11.59 19.08
N GLU A 238 6.12 -11.51 17.78
CA GLU A 238 5.48 -12.36 16.76
C GLU A 238 6.50 -13.32 16.16
N GLN A 239 6.14 -14.61 16.05
CA GLN A 239 6.91 -15.65 15.40
C GLN A 239 6.05 -16.38 14.38
N SER A 240 6.54 -16.48 13.14
CA SER A 240 5.91 -17.25 12.06
C SER A 240 6.86 -18.32 11.53
N TYR A 241 6.29 -19.46 11.14
CA TYR A 241 7.00 -20.55 10.45
C TYR A 241 6.24 -20.98 9.20
N PHE A 242 6.98 -21.24 8.10
CA PHE A 242 6.44 -21.60 6.78
C PHE A 242 7.04 -22.92 6.31
N THR A 243 6.19 -23.91 6.04
CA THR A 243 6.66 -25.28 5.73
C THR A 243 7.28 -25.40 4.34
N ASN A 244 6.75 -24.71 3.33
CA ASN A 244 7.22 -24.81 1.94
C ASN A 244 8.69 -24.38 1.81
N THR A 245 9.01 -23.21 2.34
CA THR A 245 10.36 -22.63 2.33
C THR A 245 11.19 -22.99 3.56
N LYS A 246 10.63 -23.75 4.52
CA LYS A 246 11.19 -23.92 5.87
C LYS A 246 11.56 -22.55 6.49
N GLY A 247 10.81 -21.52 6.14
CA GLY A 247 11.08 -20.13 6.46
C GLY A 247 10.62 -19.76 7.86
N THR A 248 11.24 -18.73 8.41
CA THR A 248 10.85 -18.11 9.69
C THR A 248 10.79 -16.60 9.54
N SER A 249 9.83 -15.98 10.25
CA SER A 249 9.75 -14.53 10.40
C SER A 249 9.52 -14.22 11.87
N SER A 250 10.35 -13.35 12.44
CA SER A 250 10.31 -12.93 13.84
C SER A 250 10.19 -11.40 13.91
N SER A 251 9.36 -10.91 14.81
CA SER A 251 9.17 -9.47 15.05
C SER A 251 9.08 -9.20 16.54
N ILE A 252 9.74 -8.17 17.02
CA ILE A 252 9.60 -7.66 18.39
C ILE A 252 9.34 -6.16 18.34
N GLY A 253 8.30 -5.73 19.05
CA GLY A 253 7.86 -4.34 19.11
C GLY A 253 7.71 -3.82 20.52
N TYR A 254 7.97 -2.52 20.70
CA TYR A 254 7.66 -1.78 21.91
C TYR A 254 7.11 -0.41 21.54
N LYS A 255 6.03 0.00 22.21
CA LYS A 255 5.40 1.31 22.01
C LYS A 255 4.87 1.87 23.32
N THR A 256 4.94 3.20 23.49
CA THR A 256 4.47 3.88 24.69
C THR A 256 4.09 5.33 24.42
N THR A 257 3.15 5.83 25.21
CA THR A 257 2.72 7.24 25.20
C THR A 257 2.62 7.75 26.65
N PRO A 258 3.76 7.99 27.32
CA PRO A 258 3.76 8.37 28.73
C PRO A 258 3.15 9.75 28.98
N SER A 259 3.13 10.64 27.98
CA SER A 259 2.62 12.01 28.09
C SER A 259 2.17 12.50 26.71
N LYS A 260 2.48 13.75 26.37
CA LYS A 260 2.32 14.29 25.00
C LYS A 260 3.32 13.69 23.99
N PHE A 261 4.34 13.02 24.49
CA PHE A 261 5.33 12.31 23.69
C PHE A 261 4.92 10.86 23.48
N LYS A 262 5.19 10.35 22.31
CA LYS A 262 4.89 8.98 21.86
C LYS A 262 6.18 8.36 21.32
N PHE A 263 6.40 7.08 21.59
CA PHE A 263 7.58 6.36 21.12
C PHE A 263 7.18 4.98 20.62
N LEU A 264 7.88 4.53 19.60
CA LEU A 264 7.74 3.20 19.00
C LEU A 264 9.09 2.74 18.50
N ALA A 265 9.39 1.45 18.70
CA ALA A 265 10.50 0.76 18.07
C ALA A 265 10.11 -0.69 17.76
N ARG A 266 10.48 -1.20 16.58
CA ARG A 266 10.23 -2.57 16.14
C ARG A 266 11.40 -3.10 15.34
N GLY A 267 11.85 -4.31 15.64
CA GLY A 267 12.84 -5.06 14.88
C GLY A 267 12.22 -6.30 14.25
N ASN A 268 12.59 -6.60 13.01
CA ASN A 268 12.08 -7.76 12.26
C ASN A 268 13.25 -8.50 11.61
N TYR A 269 13.11 -9.83 11.55
CA TYR A 269 14.03 -10.71 10.84
C TYR A 269 13.25 -11.82 10.15
N ALA A 270 13.50 -12.06 8.86
CA ALA A 270 12.95 -13.17 8.13
C ALA A 270 14.05 -13.90 7.36
N SER A 271 13.92 -15.24 7.27
CA SER A 271 14.83 -16.08 6.49
C SER A 271 14.07 -17.24 5.88
N HIS A 272 14.11 -17.35 4.57
CA HIS A 272 13.44 -18.37 3.78
C HIS A 272 14.45 -19.11 2.92
N ALA A 273 14.37 -20.44 2.89
CA ALA A 273 15.08 -21.27 1.92
C ALA A 273 14.32 -21.30 0.59
N ASP A 274 14.86 -21.96 -0.41
CA ASP A 274 14.25 -22.16 -1.71
C ASP A 274 12.85 -22.76 -1.60
N TYR A 275 11.91 -22.23 -2.39
CA TYR A 275 10.57 -22.79 -2.39
C TYR A 275 10.51 -24.14 -3.14
N ARG A 276 9.52 -24.94 -2.76
CA ARG A 276 9.22 -26.21 -3.41
C ARG A 276 7.99 -26.07 -4.28
N ILE A 277 8.09 -26.59 -5.49
CA ILE A 277 6.96 -26.79 -6.41
C ILE A 277 6.17 -28.06 -6.01
N PRO A 278 4.97 -28.29 -6.57
CA PRO A 278 4.13 -29.44 -6.20
C PRO A 278 4.76 -30.82 -6.39
N SER A 279 5.69 -31.01 -7.31
CA SER A 279 6.47 -32.24 -7.47
C SER A 279 7.38 -32.56 -6.26
N GLY A 280 7.70 -31.55 -5.46
CA GLY A 280 8.63 -31.63 -4.32
C GLY A 280 10.01 -31.05 -4.62
N ASP A 281 10.29 -30.75 -5.89
CA ASP A 281 11.55 -30.17 -6.32
C ASP A 281 11.69 -28.73 -5.81
N LYS A 282 12.92 -28.32 -5.57
CA LYS A 282 13.22 -26.96 -5.15
C LYS A 282 13.60 -26.14 -6.37
N ILE A 283 13.13 -24.90 -6.41
CA ILE A 283 13.63 -23.92 -7.36
C ILE A 283 14.81 -23.21 -6.71
N THR A 284 16.00 -23.54 -7.19
CA THR A 284 17.27 -23.08 -6.63
C THR A 284 17.36 -21.55 -6.66
N ASN A 285 17.96 -21.00 -5.63
CA ASN A 285 18.21 -19.56 -5.45
C ASN A 285 16.97 -18.67 -5.39
N THR A 286 15.82 -19.21 -4.97
CA THR A 286 14.61 -18.41 -4.61
C THR A 286 14.58 -18.02 -3.14
N ARG A 287 15.64 -18.27 -2.41
CA ARG A 287 15.85 -17.98 -0.99
C ARG A 287 16.10 -16.50 -0.74
N PHE A 288 15.76 -16.04 0.46
CA PHE A 288 16.05 -14.66 0.86
C PHE A 288 16.19 -14.51 2.37
N ILE A 289 16.87 -13.44 2.77
CA ILE A 289 17.00 -12.96 4.14
C ILE A 289 16.59 -11.51 4.17
N GLU A 290 15.71 -11.14 5.09
CA GLU A 290 15.25 -9.76 5.30
C GLU A 290 15.49 -9.33 6.74
N LYS A 291 16.00 -8.10 6.91
CA LYS A 291 16.17 -7.42 8.19
C LYS A 291 15.49 -6.06 8.10
N ASP A 292 14.68 -5.74 9.09
CA ASP A 292 13.91 -4.51 9.09
C ASP A 292 13.91 -3.89 10.48
N PHE A 293 14.02 -2.57 10.55
CA PHE A 293 13.91 -1.81 11.79
C PHE A 293 13.03 -0.59 11.56
N LYS A 294 12.06 -0.39 12.44
CA LYS A 294 11.16 0.75 12.42
C LYS A 294 11.19 1.47 13.76
N SER A 295 11.20 2.77 13.71
CA SER A 295 11.10 3.62 14.90
C SER A 295 10.22 4.82 14.64
N GLY A 296 9.64 5.35 15.72
CA GLY A 296 8.78 6.52 15.66
C GLY A 296 8.85 7.34 16.94
N MET A 297 8.77 8.65 16.78
CA MET A 297 8.66 9.62 17.86
C MET A 297 7.57 10.63 17.51
N GLY A 298 6.54 10.68 18.33
CA GLY A 298 5.41 11.60 18.14
C GLY A 298 5.32 12.62 19.27
N TYR A 299 4.82 13.81 18.94
CA TYR A 299 4.44 14.84 19.91
C TYR A 299 3.10 15.44 19.47
N SER A 300 2.17 15.57 20.41
CA SER A 300 0.91 16.24 20.12
C SER A 300 0.42 17.10 21.28
N ASN A 301 -0.08 18.27 20.92
CA ASN A 301 -0.79 19.17 21.82
C ASN A 301 -1.98 19.81 21.06
N SER A 302 -2.62 20.79 21.69
CA SER A 302 -3.81 21.46 21.13
C SER A 302 -3.57 22.23 19.81
N LYS A 303 -2.33 22.49 19.41
CA LYS A 303 -2.01 23.29 18.22
C LYS A 303 -1.14 22.56 17.20
N ILE A 304 -0.39 21.56 17.65
CA ILE A 304 0.61 20.90 16.83
C ILE A 304 0.56 19.40 17.07
N ALA A 305 0.53 18.62 16.01
CA ALA A 305 0.83 17.19 16.01
C ALA A 305 2.01 16.94 15.08
N THR A 306 3.05 16.32 15.61
CA THR A 306 4.28 15.99 14.87
C THR A 306 4.57 14.50 15.04
N ASP A 307 4.89 13.84 13.94
CA ASP A 307 5.26 12.43 13.88
C ASP A 307 6.52 12.28 13.04
N LEU A 308 7.63 11.91 13.68
CA LEU A 308 8.90 11.60 13.04
C LEU A 308 9.09 10.09 13.05
N ARG A 309 9.29 9.49 11.87
CA ARG A 309 9.50 8.05 11.73
C ARG A 309 10.71 7.73 10.87
N TYR A 310 11.36 6.64 11.22
CA TYR A 310 12.45 6.08 10.44
C TYR A 310 12.24 4.59 10.25
N ASN A 311 12.37 4.15 8.99
CA ASN A 311 12.34 2.73 8.61
C ASN A 311 13.63 2.38 7.89
N TYR A 312 14.21 1.25 8.25
CA TYR A 312 15.30 0.59 7.56
C TYR A 312 14.86 -0.80 7.13
N ASN A 313 15.07 -1.14 5.87
CA ASN A 313 14.83 -2.48 5.35
C ASN A 313 16.03 -2.92 4.52
N LEU A 314 16.58 -4.07 4.84
CA LEU A 314 17.65 -4.73 4.09
C LEU A 314 17.16 -6.09 3.65
N ILE A 315 17.10 -6.32 2.36
CA ILE A 315 16.82 -7.62 1.78
C ILE A 315 17.99 -8.12 0.96
N ASN A 316 18.39 -9.37 1.19
CA ASN A 316 19.35 -10.11 0.39
C ASN A 316 18.60 -11.31 -0.20
N LEU A 317 18.51 -11.37 -1.52
CA LEU A 317 17.70 -12.36 -2.23
C LEU A 317 18.46 -12.95 -3.41
N GLY A 318 18.23 -14.23 -3.68
CA GLY A 318 18.79 -14.93 -4.83
C GLY A 318 17.92 -14.72 -6.07
N LEU A 319 18.54 -14.75 -7.24
CA LEU A 319 17.89 -14.81 -8.52
C LEU A 319 17.98 -16.27 -9.05
N PRO A 320 16.84 -16.90 -9.36
CA PRO A 320 16.86 -18.28 -9.85
C PRO A 320 17.39 -18.35 -11.28
N GLU A 321 18.29 -19.31 -11.54
CA GLU A 321 18.80 -19.69 -12.84
C GLU A 321 18.77 -21.21 -13.02
N GLU A 322 18.72 -21.69 -14.26
CA GLU A 322 18.52 -23.12 -14.57
C GLU A 322 19.68 -24.01 -14.09
N ASP A 323 20.93 -23.55 -14.21
CA ASP A 323 22.14 -24.37 -14.00
C ASP A 323 22.72 -24.30 -12.57
N LEU A 324 22.01 -23.69 -11.62
CA LEU A 324 22.52 -23.54 -10.26
C LEU A 324 22.43 -24.83 -9.44
N GLU A 325 23.56 -25.26 -8.89
CA GLU A 325 23.60 -26.39 -7.97
C GLU A 325 22.84 -26.13 -6.65
N ASN A 326 22.06 -27.10 -6.24
CA ASN A 326 21.26 -26.99 -5.02
C ASN A 326 22.15 -27.08 -3.78
N SER A 327 22.34 -25.96 -3.09
CA SER A 327 23.05 -25.92 -1.81
C SER A 327 22.09 -25.97 -0.62
N GLY A 328 22.55 -26.52 0.51
CA GLY A 328 21.79 -26.52 1.77
C GLY A 328 21.82 -25.17 2.50
N SER A 329 22.55 -24.18 1.99
CA SER A 329 22.66 -22.83 2.58
C SER A 329 21.32 -22.09 2.58
N ARG A 330 21.14 -21.21 3.57
CA ARG A 330 20.04 -20.21 3.59
C ARG A 330 20.47 -18.89 2.99
N ASN A 331 21.77 -18.66 2.85
CA ASN A 331 22.26 -17.46 2.19
C ASN A 331 22.01 -17.56 0.68
N PRO A 332 21.54 -16.48 0.05
CA PRO A 332 21.43 -16.40 -1.41
C PRO A 332 22.76 -16.76 -2.10
N LEU A 333 22.63 -17.51 -3.18
CA LEU A 333 23.75 -17.81 -4.10
C LEU A 333 23.90 -16.66 -5.09
N PHE A 334 24.88 -16.73 -5.95
CA PHE A 334 25.01 -15.86 -7.10
C PHE A 334 24.26 -16.46 -8.30
N PRO A 335 23.60 -15.64 -9.13
CA PRO A 335 23.42 -14.20 -8.97
C PRO A 335 22.43 -13.86 -7.84
N LYS A 336 22.62 -12.69 -7.24
CA LYS A 336 21.81 -12.23 -6.12
C LYS A 336 21.64 -10.71 -6.13
N GLN A 337 20.60 -10.23 -5.47
CA GLN A 337 20.39 -8.81 -5.19
C GLN A 337 20.56 -8.53 -3.69
N GLU A 338 21.17 -7.39 -3.39
CA GLU A 338 21.20 -6.78 -2.06
C GLU A 338 20.59 -5.39 -2.16
N VAL A 339 19.50 -5.16 -1.42
CA VAL A 339 18.78 -3.88 -1.48
C VAL A 339 18.58 -3.34 -0.07
N ALA A 340 19.16 -2.16 0.19
CA ALA A 340 18.99 -1.42 1.44
C ALA A 340 18.12 -0.19 1.21
N ASN A 341 17.02 -0.10 1.98
CA ASN A 341 16.10 1.03 1.95
C ASN A 341 16.11 1.76 3.28
N HIS A 342 16.30 3.06 3.23
CA HIS A 342 16.09 3.96 4.36
C HIS A 342 14.95 4.91 4.04
N LEU A 343 14.04 5.10 4.97
CA LEU A 343 12.91 6.02 4.84
C LEU A 343 12.75 6.83 6.12
N LEU A 344 13.04 8.11 6.04
CA LEU A 344 12.78 9.08 7.10
C LEU A 344 11.55 9.91 6.70
N SER A 345 10.58 10.05 7.60
CA SER A 345 9.41 10.90 7.40
C SER A 345 9.17 11.83 8.57
N LEU A 346 8.76 13.04 8.28
CA LEU A 346 8.28 14.02 9.24
C LEU A 346 6.88 14.48 8.81
N ASN A 347 5.87 14.05 9.54
CA ASN A 347 4.50 14.49 9.34
C ASN A 347 4.16 15.53 10.42
N GLN A 348 3.70 16.70 10.00
CA GLN A 348 3.34 17.77 10.90
C GLN A 348 1.97 18.35 10.58
N LYS A 349 1.13 18.52 11.60
CA LYS A 349 -0.16 19.19 11.53
C LYS A 349 -0.12 20.41 12.43
N VAL A 350 -0.46 21.58 11.88
CA VAL A 350 -0.60 22.82 12.64
C VAL A 350 -2.05 23.27 12.57
N TYR A 351 -2.68 23.42 13.71
CA TYR A 351 -4.09 23.76 13.85
C TYR A 351 -4.27 25.23 14.16
N PHE A 352 -5.13 25.87 13.38
CA PHE A 352 -5.63 27.22 13.62
C PHE A 352 -7.09 27.14 14.06
N LYS A 353 -7.73 28.28 14.31
CA LYS A 353 -9.10 28.31 14.83
C LYS A 353 -10.10 27.53 13.95
N ASN A 354 -10.04 27.69 12.63
CA ASN A 354 -10.98 27.09 11.67
C ASN A 354 -10.27 26.50 10.44
N SER A 355 -8.96 26.34 10.49
CA SER A 355 -8.16 25.82 9.38
C SER A 355 -6.97 25.01 9.93
N LYS A 356 -6.31 24.26 9.07
CA LYS A 356 -5.07 23.55 9.42
C LYS A 356 -4.11 23.51 8.24
N ILE A 357 -2.83 23.39 8.56
CA ILE A 357 -1.78 23.04 7.60
C ILE A 357 -1.29 21.64 7.94
N GLU A 358 -1.24 20.76 6.96
CA GLU A 358 -0.56 19.48 7.04
C GLU A 358 0.67 19.52 6.13
N THR A 359 1.79 19.05 6.66
CA THR A 359 3.06 19.00 5.96
C THR A 359 3.66 17.62 6.13
N ASP A 360 4.01 16.99 5.01
CA ASP A 360 4.70 15.71 4.96
C ASP A 360 6.06 15.94 4.30
N PHE A 361 7.15 15.69 5.00
CA PHE A 361 8.51 15.65 4.46
C PHE A 361 9.02 14.23 4.49
N GLY A 362 9.64 13.81 3.40
CA GLY A 362 10.25 12.50 3.25
C GLY A 362 11.68 12.59 2.75
N TYR A 363 12.53 11.71 3.27
CA TYR A 363 13.84 11.45 2.68
C TYR A 363 14.05 9.96 2.60
N SER A 364 14.29 9.44 1.40
CA SER A 364 14.55 8.03 1.18
C SER A 364 15.87 7.80 0.47
N ILE A 365 16.52 6.68 0.82
CA ILE A 365 17.70 6.15 0.14
C ILE A 365 17.34 4.72 -0.27
N ASN A 366 17.47 4.41 -1.55
CA ASN A 366 17.47 3.05 -2.06
C ASN A 366 18.86 2.75 -2.61
N ASP A 367 19.58 1.84 -1.97
CA ASP A 367 20.89 1.35 -2.37
C ASP A 367 20.71 -0.10 -2.83
N ARG A 368 20.97 -0.34 -4.12
CA ARG A 368 20.76 -1.62 -4.78
C ARG A 368 22.03 -2.10 -5.42
N LYS A 369 22.31 -3.39 -5.21
CA LYS A 369 23.42 -4.10 -5.86
C LYS A 369 22.90 -5.40 -6.47
N GLU A 370 23.33 -5.66 -7.68
CA GLU A 370 23.20 -6.94 -8.37
C GLU A 370 24.61 -7.53 -8.46
N ILE A 371 24.76 -8.74 -7.94
CA ILE A 371 26.07 -9.35 -7.69
C ILE A 371 26.06 -10.72 -8.36
N GLU A 372 26.85 -10.90 -9.40
CA GLU A 372 26.89 -12.09 -10.22
C GLU A 372 27.86 -13.15 -9.71
N ALA A 373 29.00 -12.71 -9.20
CA ALA A 373 30.00 -13.59 -8.64
C ALA A 373 30.61 -12.98 -7.36
N PRO A 374 31.41 -13.74 -6.58
CA PRO A 374 32.13 -13.19 -5.43
C PRO A 374 33.03 -12.02 -5.86
N ASN A 375 32.77 -10.81 -5.30
CA ASN A 375 33.46 -9.55 -5.60
C ASN A 375 33.17 -8.93 -6.98
N GLU A 376 32.19 -9.41 -7.70
CA GLU A 376 31.75 -8.89 -8.99
C GLU A 376 30.37 -8.24 -8.81
N ILE A 377 30.34 -6.92 -8.75
CA ILE A 377 29.11 -6.12 -8.64
C ILE A 377 28.79 -5.58 -10.02
N ALA A 378 27.99 -6.33 -10.77
CA ALA A 378 27.58 -5.95 -12.11
C ALA A 378 26.84 -4.61 -12.06
N LEU A 379 25.75 -4.52 -11.33
CA LEU A 379 24.96 -3.30 -11.24
C LEU A 379 24.95 -2.77 -9.79
N SER A 380 25.26 -1.51 -9.60
CA SER A 380 25.12 -0.82 -8.31
C SER A 380 24.53 0.56 -8.52
N MET A 381 23.34 0.78 -7.96
CA MET A 381 22.60 2.04 -8.07
C MET A 381 22.20 2.57 -6.71
N LYS A 382 22.39 3.88 -6.51
CA LYS A 382 21.94 4.59 -5.32
C LYS A 382 20.98 5.71 -5.70
N LEU A 383 19.75 5.59 -5.22
CA LEU A 383 18.69 6.56 -5.43
C LEU A 383 18.45 7.32 -4.13
N ASN A 384 18.70 8.62 -4.13
CA ASN A 384 18.37 9.51 -3.02
C ASN A 384 17.18 10.38 -3.41
N THR A 385 16.16 10.44 -2.57
CA THR A 385 14.94 11.19 -2.86
C THR A 385 14.53 12.01 -1.65
N ALA A 386 14.44 13.33 -1.83
CA ALA A 386 13.79 14.23 -0.91
C ALA A 386 12.41 14.62 -1.45
N SER A 387 11.38 14.54 -0.63
CA SER A 387 10.01 14.86 -1.05
C SER A 387 9.28 15.70 -0.02
N TYR A 388 8.32 16.48 -0.48
CA TYR A 388 7.46 17.27 0.39
C TYR A 388 6.04 17.35 -0.16
N THR A 389 5.07 17.44 0.75
CA THR A 389 3.68 17.79 0.45
C THR A 389 3.19 18.74 1.51
N ILE A 390 2.63 19.88 1.10
CA ILE A 390 2.06 20.88 2.00
C ILE A 390 0.61 21.11 1.59
N LYS A 391 -0.32 20.89 2.52
CA LYS A 391 -1.76 21.03 2.32
C LYS A 391 -2.32 22.07 3.29
N TYR A 392 -3.03 23.05 2.77
CA TYR A 392 -3.80 24.00 3.58
C TYR A 392 -5.28 23.68 3.47
N PHE A 393 -5.85 23.28 4.59
CA PHE A 393 -7.29 23.05 4.76
C PHE A 393 -7.93 24.37 5.09
N MET A 394 -8.67 24.94 4.13
CA MET A 394 -9.34 26.22 4.30
C MET A 394 -10.47 26.13 5.34
N PRO A 395 -10.84 27.24 5.97
CA PRO A 395 -12.03 27.27 6.80
C PRO A 395 -13.24 26.76 6.03
N LYS A 396 -14.03 25.89 6.64
CA LYS A 396 -15.26 25.39 6.03
C LYS A 396 -16.25 26.53 5.80
N MET A 397 -16.67 26.71 4.57
CA MET A 397 -17.63 27.74 4.14
C MET A 397 -18.97 27.09 3.83
N ASN A 398 -19.89 27.06 4.79
CA ASN A 398 -21.18 26.38 4.69
C ASN A 398 -21.02 24.90 4.31
N ARG A 399 -21.30 24.57 3.05
CA ARG A 399 -21.27 23.21 2.47
C ARG A 399 -19.97 22.90 1.73
N TRP A 400 -19.05 23.86 1.65
CA TRP A 400 -17.78 23.74 0.94
C TRP A 400 -16.64 23.41 1.89
N GLU A 401 -15.88 22.37 1.52
CA GLU A 401 -14.62 21.99 2.16
C GLU A 401 -13.54 22.05 1.07
N THR A 402 -12.57 22.95 1.18
CA THR A 402 -11.55 23.20 0.16
C THR A 402 -10.15 22.99 0.72
N ILE A 403 -9.32 22.33 -0.07
CA ILE A 403 -7.90 22.12 0.21
C ILE A 403 -7.10 22.64 -0.98
N ILE A 404 -6.06 23.40 -0.69
CA ILE A 404 -5.04 23.79 -1.67
C ILE A 404 -3.69 23.24 -1.21
N GLY A 405 -2.84 22.86 -2.14
CA GLY A 405 -1.56 22.28 -1.75
C GLY A 405 -0.51 22.34 -2.84
N ILE A 406 0.71 22.13 -2.40
CA ILE A 406 1.88 21.96 -3.25
C ILE A 406 2.58 20.65 -2.87
N GLN A 407 3.23 20.05 -3.83
CA GLN A 407 4.00 18.83 -3.68
C GLN A 407 5.25 18.89 -4.56
N GLY A 408 6.34 18.33 -4.10
CA GLY A 408 7.54 18.25 -4.92
C GLY A 408 8.47 17.13 -4.48
N MET A 409 9.42 16.84 -5.36
CA MET A 409 10.41 15.80 -5.19
C MET A 409 11.72 16.25 -5.84
N ASP A 410 12.82 15.98 -5.19
CA ASP A 410 14.16 16.06 -5.76
C ASP A 410 14.84 14.70 -5.61
N GLN A 411 15.30 14.13 -6.72
CA GLN A 411 15.82 12.78 -6.77
C GLN A 411 17.13 12.72 -7.56
N THR A 412 18.12 12.03 -7.00
CA THR A 412 19.41 11.78 -7.62
C THR A 412 19.63 10.29 -7.76
N ASN A 413 19.91 9.82 -8.98
CA ASN A 413 20.40 8.47 -9.27
C ASN A 413 21.90 8.51 -9.54
N THR A 414 22.67 7.67 -8.84
CA THR A 414 24.12 7.53 -9.04
C THR A 414 24.46 6.05 -9.18
N ASN A 415 25.26 5.72 -10.18
CA ASN A 415 25.69 4.37 -10.50
C ASN A 415 27.15 4.15 -10.06
N PHE A 416 27.45 2.94 -9.58
CA PHE A 416 28.76 2.53 -9.06
C PHE A 416 29.17 1.13 -9.53
N GLY A 417 28.30 0.39 -10.26
CA GLY A 417 28.57 -0.94 -10.78
C GLY A 417 29.53 -0.92 -11.98
N GLU A 418 29.96 -2.09 -12.40
CA GLU A 418 30.76 -2.28 -13.61
C GLU A 418 29.94 -2.08 -14.86
N GLU A 419 28.65 -2.46 -14.78
CA GLU A 419 27.67 -2.29 -15.85
C GLU A 419 26.79 -1.07 -15.63
N LEU A 420 26.36 -0.46 -16.73
CA LEU A 420 25.54 0.73 -16.72
C LEU A 420 24.28 0.52 -17.60
N LEU A 421 23.14 0.30 -16.97
CA LEU A 421 21.85 0.23 -17.66
C LEU A 421 21.29 1.64 -17.95
N ILE A 422 21.49 2.58 -17.03
CA ILE A 422 20.98 3.96 -17.10
C ILE A 422 22.06 4.93 -16.58
N PRO A 423 22.16 6.15 -17.14
CA PRO A 423 23.19 7.11 -16.72
C PRO A 423 22.87 7.73 -15.34
N ASN A 424 23.87 8.41 -14.75
CA ASN A 424 23.64 9.26 -13.59
C ASN A 424 22.65 10.38 -13.95
N ALA A 425 21.69 10.64 -13.04
CA ALA A 425 20.57 11.52 -13.32
C ALA A 425 20.08 12.30 -12.12
N ASN A 426 19.50 13.46 -12.40
CA ASN A 426 18.70 14.23 -11.45
C ASN A 426 17.29 14.40 -11.99
N SER A 427 16.30 14.19 -11.14
CA SER A 427 14.89 14.45 -11.42
C SER A 427 14.31 15.41 -10.40
N ASN A 428 13.61 16.43 -10.86
CA ASN A 428 12.95 17.41 -10.00
C ASN A 428 11.49 17.55 -10.38
N ASP A 429 10.59 17.33 -9.40
CA ASP A 429 9.15 17.45 -9.57
C ASP A 429 8.60 18.63 -8.78
N PHE A 430 7.66 19.35 -9.38
CA PHE A 430 6.83 20.33 -8.70
C PHE A 430 5.39 20.21 -9.15
N GLY A 431 4.46 20.21 -8.21
CA GLY A 431 3.03 20.21 -8.48
C GLY A 431 2.26 21.14 -7.56
N ALA A 432 1.20 21.76 -8.09
CA ALA A 432 0.26 22.56 -7.32
C ALA A 432 -1.17 22.09 -7.60
N PHE A 433 -1.99 21.97 -6.56
CA PHE A 433 -3.34 21.43 -6.69
C PHE A 433 -4.36 22.14 -5.79
N ALA A 434 -5.60 22.06 -6.21
CA ALA A 434 -6.75 22.45 -5.42
C ALA A 434 -7.88 21.43 -5.57
N THR A 435 -8.55 21.13 -4.47
CA THR A 435 -9.72 20.25 -4.46
C THR A 435 -10.79 20.81 -3.54
N THR A 436 -12.04 20.58 -3.89
CA THR A 436 -13.17 21.02 -3.08
C THR A 436 -14.27 19.98 -3.06
N ASN A 437 -14.92 19.82 -1.91
CA ASN A 437 -16.14 19.06 -1.72
C ASN A 437 -17.31 20.01 -1.50
N TYR A 438 -18.39 19.79 -2.22
CA TYR A 438 -19.70 20.42 -1.94
C TYR A 438 -20.67 19.34 -1.46
N SER A 439 -21.17 19.47 -0.24
CA SER A 439 -22.04 18.48 0.39
C SER A 439 -23.44 19.01 0.63
N TRP A 440 -24.46 18.26 0.22
CA TRP A 440 -25.87 18.58 0.49
C TRP A 440 -26.70 17.31 0.69
N ASN A 441 -27.46 17.26 1.76
CA ASN A 441 -28.19 16.07 2.18
C ASN A 441 -27.26 14.82 2.19
N SER A 442 -27.59 13.80 1.41
CA SER A 442 -26.77 12.58 1.23
C SER A 442 -25.80 12.64 0.04
N ASN A 443 -25.70 13.79 -0.62
CA ASN A 443 -24.91 13.97 -1.84
C ASN A 443 -23.58 14.65 -1.55
N VAL A 444 -22.54 14.25 -2.27
CA VAL A 444 -21.24 14.91 -2.28
C VAL A 444 -20.76 15.03 -3.71
N LEU A 445 -20.45 16.25 -4.12
CA LEU A 445 -19.73 16.54 -5.36
C LEU A 445 -18.31 16.95 -5.01
N GLN A 446 -17.34 16.26 -5.57
CA GLN A 446 -15.91 16.56 -5.42
C GLN A 446 -15.35 17.00 -6.77
N ALA A 447 -14.64 18.11 -6.79
CA ALA A 447 -13.91 18.58 -7.97
C ALA A 447 -12.48 18.93 -7.59
N GLY A 448 -11.56 18.73 -8.51
CA GLY A 448 -10.16 19.07 -8.29
C GLY A 448 -9.41 19.31 -9.58
N ILE A 449 -8.37 20.13 -9.48
CA ILE A 449 -7.43 20.46 -10.55
C ILE A 449 -6.00 20.41 -10.03
N ARG A 450 -5.07 20.06 -10.91
CA ARG A 450 -3.65 19.98 -10.59
C ARG A 450 -2.80 20.29 -11.81
N TYR A 451 -1.73 21.01 -11.59
CA TYR A 451 -0.63 21.22 -12.53
C TYR A 451 0.64 20.57 -11.99
N ASP A 452 1.39 19.92 -12.85
CA ASP A 452 2.67 19.28 -12.53
C ASP A 452 3.72 19.61 -13.58
N ASN A 453 4.96 19.71 -13.10
CA ASN A 453 6.17 19.84 -13.89
C ASN A 453 7.20 18.82 -13.38
N ARG A 454 7.81 18.06 -14.29
CA ARG A 454 8.99 17.20 -14.02
C ARG A 454 10.13 17.61 -14.94
N ASN A 455 11.31 17.75 -14.36
CA ASN A 455 12.55 17.99 -15.08
C ASN A 455 13.51 16.83 -14.85
N ILE A 456 14.07 16.25 -15.93
CA ILE A 456 15.03 15.14 -15.87
C ILE A 456 16.29 15.58 -16.59
N THR A 457 17.44 15.50 -15.92
CA THR A 457 18.77 15.75 -16.48
C THR A 457 19.68 14.56 -16.27
N THR A 458 20.44 14.17 -17.29
CA THR A 458 21.43 13.10 -17.17
C THR A 458 22.81 13.61 -17.57
N SER A 459 23.86 12.96 -17.05
CA SER A 459 25.23 13.13 -17.49
C SER A 459 25.53 12.20 -18.64
N SER A 460 26.42 12.60 -19.56
CA SER A 460 27.00 11.68 -20.53
C SER A 460 27.86 10.61 -19.85
N HIS A 461 27.91 9.42 -20.41
CA HIS A 461 28.83 8.35 -20.00
C HIS A 461 29.33 7.58 -21.21
N GLY A 462 30.58 7.10 -21.16
CA GLY A 462 31.22 6.39 -22.27
C GLY A 462 31.83 7.34 -23.32
N ILE A 463 32.22 6.78 -24.45
CA ILE A 463 32.88 7.49 -25.56
C ILE A 463 31.87 7.60 -26.72
N GLU A 464 31.64 8.80 -27.22
CA GLU A 464 30.71 9.07 -28.31
C GLU A 464 31.07 8.23 -29.55
N GLY A 465 30.09 7.49 -30.05
CA GLY A 465 30.23 6.58 -31.19
C GLY A 465 30.61 5.15 -30.84
N GLU A 466 30.88 4.84 -29.57
CA GLU A 466 31.12 3.49 -29.10
C GLU A 466 29.85 2.90 -28.46
N GLU A 467 29.80 1.58 -28.34
CA GLU A 467 28.74 0.85 -27.69
C GLU A 467 28.67 1.23 -26.19
N GLY A 468 27.47 1.31 -25.62
CA GLY A 468 27.29 1.75 -24.22
C GLY A 468 27.40 3.26 -24.01
N TYR A 469 27.51 4.09 -25.06
CA TYR A 469 27.49 5.55 -24.90
C TYR A 469 26.12 6.07 -24.53
N PHE A 470 26.06 6.92 -23.51
CA PHE A 470 24.88 7.64 -23.07
C PHE A 470 25.02 9.12 -23.39
N GLU A 471 24.11 9.62 -24.23
CA GLU A 471 24.01 11.06 -24.49
C GLU A 471 23.46 11.80 -23.25
N PRO A 472 23.94 13.03 -22.97
CA PRO A 472 23.36 13.85 -21.92
C PRO A 472 21.93 14.25 -22.30
N LEU A 473 21.01 14.14 -21.35
CA LEU A 473 19.60 14.44 -21.54
C LEU A 473 19.19 15.63 -20.66
N ASN A 474 18.35 16.51 -21.23
CA ASN A 474 17.64 17.53 -20.47
C ASN A 474 16.19 17.60 -21.01
N LYS A 475 15.25 17.06 -20.25
CA LYS A 475 13.84 16.97 -20.64
C LYS A 475 12.93 17.55 -19.58
N GLN A 476 11.95 18.31 -20.05
CA GLN A 476 10.90 18.89 -19.22
C GLN A 476 9.55 18.36 -19.65
N PHE A 477 8.75 17.92 -18.67
CA PHE A 477 7.42 17.39 -18.84
C PHE A 477 6.42 18.19 -18.02
N ASN A 478 5.34 18.62 -18.66
CA ASN A 478 4.27 19.38 -18.02
C ASN A 478 2.96 18.64 -18.20
N SER A 479 2.08 18.73 -17.20
CA SER A 479 0.74 18.16 -17.27
C SER A 479 -0.27 18.97 -16.49
N PHE A 480 -1.50 18.96 -16.99
CA PHE A 480 -2.68 19.46 -16.29
C PHE A 480 -3.67 18.32 -16.11
N ASN A 481 -4.13 18.13 -14.88
CA ASN A 481 -5.04 17.06 -14.51
C ASN A 481 -6.28 17.60 -13.81
N ALA A 482 -7.41 16.93 -14.00
CA ALA A 482 -8.67 17.26 -13.35
C ALA A 482 -9.40 15.99 -12.88
N SER A 483 -10.21 16.15 -11.86
CA SER A 483 -11.12 15.11 -11.42
C SER A 483 -12.47 15.69 -11.06
N LEU A 484 -13.53 14.93 -11.34
CA LEU A 484 -14.88 15.22 -10.94
C LEU A 484 -15.50 13.91 -10.42
N GLY A 485 -16.01 13.94 -9.20
CA GLY A 485 -16.62 12.78 -8.58
C GLY A 485 -17.94 13.15 -7.92
N TYR A 486 -18.92 12.28 -8.05
CA TYR A 486 -20.24 12.43 -7.44
C TYR A 486 -20.60 11.19 -6.65
N LYS A 487 -21.06 11.37 -5.43
CA LYS A 487 -21.53 10.33 -4.52
C LYS A 487 -22.95 10.67 -4.04
N THR A 488 -23.83 9.68 -4.07
CA THR A 488 -25.19 9.81 -3.54
C THR A 488 -25.66 8.53 -2.87
N ASN A 489 -26.50 8.67 -1.86
CA ASN A 489 -27.29 7.56 -1.31
C ASN A 489 -28.71 7.68 -1.88
N PHE A 490 -29.07 6.81 -2.82
CA PHE A 490 -30.45 6.76 -3.35
C PHE A 490 -31.46 6.28 -2.30
N SER A 491 -31.00 5.45 -1.37
CA SER A 491 -31.76 5.00 -0.19
C SER A 491 -30.78 4.76 0.96
N ASN A 492 -31.28 4.40 2.13
CA ASN A 492 -30.44 4.03 3.27
C ASN A 492 -29.51 2.84 2.95
N ASN A 493 -29.85 2.05 1.96
CA ASN A 493 -29.20 0.79 1.62
C ASN A 493 -28.43 0.84 0.29
N LEU A 494 -28.65 1.86 -0.57
CA LEU A 494 -28.03 1.94 -1.90
C LEU A 494 -27.19 3.19 -2.05
N LEU A 495 -25.88 2.99 -2.15
CA LEU A 495 -24.88 4.00 -2.39
C LEU A 495 -24.36 3.91 -3.82
N THR A 496 -24.22 5.04 -4.49
CA THR A 496 -23.64 5.15 -5.83
C THR A 496 -22.52 6.18 -5.85
N ARG A 497 -21.44 5.84 -6.56
CA ARG A 497 -20.36 6.77 -6.88
C ARG A 497 -20.08 6.74 -8.36
N ILE A 498 -19.85 7.90 -8.94
CA ILE A 498 -19.38 8.08 -10.33
C ILE A 498 -18.21 9.03 -10.28
N SER A 499 -17.11 8.67 -10.93
CA SER A 499 -15.95 9.56 -11.04
C SER A 499 -15.42 9.59 -12.46
N ILE A 500 -14.95 10.77 -12.85
CA ILE A 500 -14.24 11.05 -14.09
C ILE A 500 -12.92 11.67 -13.68
N THR A 501 -11.82 11.04 -14.05
CA THR A 501 -10.50 11.46 -13.60
C THR A 501 -9.50 11.42 -14.76
N SER A 502 -8.60 12.38 -14.77
CA SER A 502 -7.39 12.32 -15.60
C SER A 502 -6.16 12.17 -14.73
N GLY A 503 -5.18 11.45 -15.24
CA GLY A 503 -3.87 11.29 -14.64
C GLY A 503 -2.80 11.33 -15.72
N PHE A 504 -1.56 11.45 -15.32
CA PHE A 504 -0.44 11.46 -16.23
C PHE A 504 0.78 10.75 -15.64
N ARG A 505 1.67 10.34 -16.52
CA ARG A 505 2.97 9.80 -16.17
C ARG A 505 4.02 10.30 -17.18
N PRO A 506 5.04 11.04 -16.75
CA PRO A 506 6.20 11.27 -17.59
C PRO A 506 6.93 9.94 -17.84
N PRO A 507 7.64 9.77 -18.97
CA PRO A 507 8.58 8.68 -19.11
C PRO A 507 9.59 8.68 -17.96
N ASN A 508 9.96 7.50 -17.49
CA ASN A 508 10.98 7.37 -16.47
C ASN A 508 12.40 7.36 -17.07
N LEU A 509 13.41 7.30 -16.22
CA LEU A 509 14.79 7.36 -16.63
C LEU A 509 15.16 6.17 -17.52
N SER A 510 14.77 4.94 -17.17
CA SER A 510 15.09 3.76 -17.98
C SER A 510 14.39 3.78 -19.34
N GLU A 511 13.13 4.19 -19.41
CA GLU A 511 12.40 4.34 -20.68
C GLU A 511 13.04 5.36 -21.64
N LEU A 512 13.65 6.41 -21.09
CA LEU A 512 14.31 7.46 -21.87
C LEU A 512 15.74 7.10 -22.28
N THR A 513 16.47 6.35 -21.47
CA THR A 513 17.93 6.30 -21.56
C THR A 513 18.54 4.91 -21.47
N SER A 514 17.78 3.82 -21.24
CA SER A 514 18.39 2.47 -21.18
C SER A 514 19.22 2.17 -22.43
N ASN A 515 20.41 1.64 -22.22
CA ASN A 515 21.30 1.17 -23.28
C ASN A 515 22.26 0.11 -22.71
N GLY A 516 21.77 -1.08 -22.41
CA GLY A 516 22.56 -2.12 -21.77
C GLY A 516 21.73 -3.36 -21.42
N VAL A 517 22.42 -4.36 -20.87
CA VAL A 517 21.81 -5.58 -20.38
C VAL A 517 21.07 -5.31 -19.07
N HIS A 518 19.88 -5.83 -18.93
CA HIS A 518 19.13 -5.87 -17.69
C HIS A 518 19.16 -7.30 -17.16
N GLU A 519 20.11 -7.58 -16.27
CA GLU A 519 20.44 -8.91 -15.81
C GLU A 519 19.25 -9.67 -15.21
N GLY A 520 18.43 -9.03 -14.40
CA GLY A 520 17.23 -9.64 -13.81
C GLY A 520 16.17 -10.10 -14.85
N SER A 521 16.34 -9.77 -16.13
CA SER A 521 15.42 -10.13 -17.22
C SER A 521 16.11 -10.75 -18.44
N ASN A 522 17.43 -10.87 -18.43
CA ASN A 522 18.25 -11.43 -19.52
C ASN A 522 17.90 -10.83 -20.89
N ARG A 523 17.83 -9.51 -20.97
CA ARG A 523 17.51 -8.77 -22.19
C ARG A 523 18.31 -7.48 -22.28
N TYR A 524 18.64 -7.09 -23.51
CA TYR A 524 19.24 -5.78 -23.80
C TYR A 524 18.12 -4.75 -23.99
N GLU A 525 18.10 -3.71 -23.17
CA GLU A 525 17.06 -2.66 -23.20
C GLU A 525 17.58 -1.39 -23.86
N ILE A 526 16.77 -0.84 -24.80
CA ILE A 526 17.05 0.42 -25.47
C ILE A 526 15.92 1.40 -25.20
N GLY A 527 16.25 2.51 -24.53
CA GLY A 527 15.38 3.64 -24.32
C GLY A 527 15.30 4.58 -25.51
N THR A 528 14.41 5.57 -25.43
CA THR A 528 14.36 6.63 -26.44
C THR A 528 13.95 7.96 -25.84
N ASN A 529 14.71 8.99 -26.16
CA ASN A 529 14.44 10.36 -25.73
C ASN A 529 13.23 11.00 -26.46
N ALA A 530 12.65 10.34 -27.45
CA ALA A 530 11.47 10.81 -28.19
C ALA A 530 10.14 10.64 -27.43
N LEU A 531 10.14 9.87 -26.34
CA LEU A 531 8.93 9.61 -25.53
C LEU A 531 8.31 10.88 -24.95
N LYS A 532 6.98 10.87 -24.89
CA LYS A 532 6.14 11.94 -24.31
C LYS A 532 5.34 11.39 -23.14
N ASN A 533 4.73 12.29 -22.36
CA ASN A 533 3.85 11.90 -21.26
C ASN A 533 2.77 10.92 -21.69
N GLU A 534 2.55 9.88 -20.89
CA GLU A 534 1.26 9.20 -20.90
C GLU A 534 0.22 10.11 -20.26
N GLN A 535 -0.97 10.14 -20.85
CA GLN A 535 -2.11 10.87 -20.31
C GLN A 535 -3.32 9.96 -20.38
N ASN A 536 -4.00 9.75 -19.25
CA ASN A 536 -5.21 8.95 -19.27
C ASN A 536 -6.48 9.78 -18.95
N PHE A 537 -7.59 9.18 -19.35
CA PHE A 537 -8.93 9.59 -18.99
C PHE A 537 -9.69 8.33 -18.55
N GLN A 538 -10.15 8.32 -17.32
CA GLN A 538 -10.85 7.19 -16.74
C GLN A 538 -12.23 7.57 -16.23
N VAL A 539 -13.19 6.69 -16.47
CA VAL A 539 -14.54 6.75 -15.90
C VAL A 539 -14.73 5.53 -15.00
N ASP A 540 -15.17 5.75 -13.79
CA ASP A 540 -15.51 4.71 -12.82
C ASP A 540 -16.97 4.85 -12.37
N ILE A 541 -17.66 3.73 -12.24
CA ILE A 541 -18.98 3.63 -11.65
C ILE A 541 -18.94 2.58 -10.55
N ASN A 542 -19.39 2.94 -9.35
CA ASN A 542 -19.49 2.06 -8.20
C ASN A 542 -20.91 2.07 -7.67
N LEU A 543 -21.47 0.89 -7.49
CA LEU A 543 -22.76 0.64 -6.85
C LEU A 543 -22.52 -0.23 -5.62
N GLU A 544 -23.04 0.17 -4.46
CA GLU A 544 -22.98 -0.60 -3.22
C GLU A 544 -24.38 -0.70 -2.62
N PHE A 545 -24.84 -1.92 -2.43
CA PHE A 545 -26.05 -2.21 -1.67
C PHE A 545 -25.66 -2.84 -0.34
N LYS A 546 -26.27 -2.37 0.75
CA LYS A 546 -25.99 -2.88 2.09
C LYS A 546 -27.24 -2.87 2.95
N ASN A 547 -27.54 -4.00 3.56
CA ASN A 547 -28.47 -4.10 4.66
C ASN A 547 -27.87 -4.91 5.83
N GLU A 548 -28.65 -5.32 6.81
CA GLU A 548 -28.17 -6.01 8.01
C GLU A 548 -27.48 -7.35 7.71
N HIS A 549 -27.86 -8.05 6.64
CA HIS A 549 -27.42 -9.43 6.36
C HIS A 549 -26.77 -9.62 5.00
N PHE A 550 -26.87 -8.64 4.12
CA PHE A 550 -26.42 -8.75 2.74
C PHE A 550 -25.75 -7.47 2.28
N GLU A 551 -24.54 -7.60 1.76
CA GLU A 551 -23.82 -6.54 1.07
C GLU A 551 -23.50 -6.99 -0.35
N ALA A 552 -23.64 -6.10 -1.31
CA ALA A 552 -23.23 -6.32 -2.70
C ALA A 552 -22.55 -5.09 -3.25
N PHE A 553 -21.57 -5.28 -4.10
CA PHE A 553 -20.98 -4.19 -4.85
C PHE A 553 -20.76 -4.57 -6.32
N ALA A 554 -20.83 -3.57 -7.17
CA ALA A 554 -20.45 -3.66 -8.57
C ALA A 554 -19.64 -2.43 -8.96
N ASN A 555 -18.42 -2.64 -9.42
CA ASN A 555 -17.54 -1.61 -9.95
C ASN A 555 -17.34 -1.85 -11.44
N GLY A 556 -17.48 -0.81 -12.26
CA GLY A 556 -17.09 -0.83 -13.66
C GLY A 556 -16.13 0.29 -13.95
N PHE A 557 -15.14 0.07 -14.80
CA PHE A 557 -14.22 1.11 -15.22
C PHE A 557 -13.87 1.02 -16.71
N TYR A 558 -13.60 2.19 -17.28
CA TYR A 558 -13.03 2.36 -18.60
C TYR A 558 -11.91 3.40 -18.53
N ASN A 559 -10.72 3.03 -18.99
CA ASN A 559 -9.51 3.85 -18.96
C ASN A 559 -8.89 3.91 -20.35
N HIS A 560 -8.89 5.09 -20.96
CA HIS A 560 -8.20 5.37 -22.19
C HIS A 560 -6.87 6.06 -21.89
N ILE A 561 -5.75 5.48 -22.36
CA ILE A 561 -4.40 6.00 -22.13
C ILE A 561 -3.79 6.40 -23.47
N ASN A 562 -3.57 7.68 -23.64
CA ASN A 562 -2.83 8.19 -24.77
C ASN A 562 -1.33 7.97 -24.56
N ARG A 563 -0.63 7.51 -25.60
CA ARG A 563 0.82 7.34 -25.58
C ARG A 563 1.31 6.41 -24.45
N TYR A 564 0.61 5.30 -24.25
CA TYR A 564 1.01 4.24 -23.33
C TYR A 564 2.39 3.72 -23.70
N ILE A 565 3.35 3.77 -22.77
CA ILE A 565 4.73 3.32 -22.95
C ILE A 565 4.82 1.84 -22.62
N TYR A 566 5.41 1.06 -23.51
CA TYR A 566 5.68 -0.36 -23.28
C TYR A 566 6.99 -0.76 -23.96
N ILE A 567 7.53 -1.88 -23.50
CA ILE A 567 8.73 -2.45 -24.09
C ILE A 567 8.34 -3.59 -25.05
N SER A 568 8.99 -3.69 -26.19
CA SER A 568 8.68 -4.67 -27.24
C SER A 568 9.97 -5.28 -27.80
N PRO A 569 10.02 -6.59 -28.06
CA PRO A 569 11.16 -7.22 -28.70
C PRO A 569 11.33 -6.70 -30.13
N THR A 570 12.57 -6.52 -30.56
CA THR A 570 12.92 -6.08 -31.91
C THR A 570 13.19 -7.25 -32.89
N GLY A 571 13.43 -8.46 -32.36
CA GLY A 571 13.91 -9.62 -33.09
C GLY A 571 15.42 -9.65 -33.32
N ASN A 572 16.16 -8.67 -32.84
CA ASN A 572 17.61 -8.61 -32.90
C ASN A 572 18.23 -9.11 -31.58
N GLN A 573 19.51 -9.44 -31.63
CA GLN A 573 20.32 -9.77 -30.46
C GLN A 573 21.58 -8.90 -30.38
N ILE A 574 21.95 -8.50 -29.15
CA ILE A 574 23.22 -7.83 -28.84
C ILE A 574 23.83 -8.63 -27.66
N GLU A 575 25.11 -8.98 -27.77
CA GLU A 575 25.85 -9.77 -26.76
C GLU A 575 25.13 -11.06 -26.33
N GLY A 576 24.39 -11.69 -27.29
CA GLY A 576 23.61 -12.89 -27.01
C GLY A 576 22.25 -12.66 -26.33
N ASN A 577 21.93 -11.41 -25.95
CA ASN A 577 20.66 -11.04 -25.35
C ASN A 577 19.66 -10.54 -26.37
N ASP A 578 18.39 -10.89 -26.24
CA ASP A 578 17.32 -10.35 -27.07
C ASP A 578 17.14 -8.85 -26.82
N VAL A 579 17.07 -8.07 -27.92
CA VAL A 579 16.94 -6.61 -27.85
C VAL A 579 15.48 -6.19 -27.75
N TYR A 580 15.21 -5.39 -26.74
CA TYR A 580 13.90 -4.78 -26.49
C TYR A 580 13.99 -3.25 -26.58
N PHE A 581 12.98 -2.63 -27.19
CA PHE A 581 12.92 -1.20 -27.41
C PHE A 581 11.67 -0.59 -26.75
N TYR A 582 11.83 0.55 -26.06
CA TYR A 582 10.71 1.29 -25.50
C TYR A 582 9.96 2.07 -26.57
N THR A 583 8.65 1.90 -26.63
CA THR A 583 7.77 2.53 -27.63
C THR A 583 6.48 3.03 -27.01
N GLN A 584 5.71 3.83 -27.77
CA GLN A 584 4.44 4.40 -27.32
C GLN A 584 3.31 4.14 -28.31
N ASN A 585 2.13 3.80 -27.79
CA ASN A 585 0.88 3.76 -28.56
C ASN A 585 -0.32 4.01 -27.64
N ASN A 586 -1.51 4.26 -28.21
CA ASN A 586 -2.71 4.40 -27.41
C ASN A 586 -3.19 3.04 -26.92
N ALA A 587 -3.62 3.01 -25.67
CA ALA A 587 -4.13 1.81 -25.01
C ALA A 587 -5.50 2.04 -24.38
N GLN A 588 -6.25 0.95 -24.20
CA GLN A 588 -7.54 0.94 -23.52
C GLN A 588 -7.56 -0.20 -22.52
N LEU A 589 -7.92 0.12 -21.28
CA LEU A 589 -8.17 -0.87 -20.24
C LEU A 589 -9.60 -0.71 -19.74
N TYR A 590 -10.30 -1.82 -19.62
CA TYR A 590 -11.66 -1.84 -19.10
C TYR A 590 -11.95 -3.15 -18.37
N GLY A 591 -12.86 -3.08 -17.42
CA GLY A 591 -13.19 -4.26 -16.63
C GLY A 591 -14.26 -4.00 -15.59
N SER A 592 -14.50 -5.02 -14.79
CA SER A 592 -15.46 -4.97 -13.70
C SER A 592 -15.01 -5.81 -12.51
N GLU A 593 -15.49 -5.40 -11.35
CA GLU A 593 -15.37 -6.11 -10.09
C GLU A 593 -16.78 -6.19 -9.47
N ILE A 594 -17.25 -7.40 -9.23
CA ILE A 594 -18.57 -7.64 -8.63
C ILE A 594 -18.38 -8.55 -7.42
N GLY A 595 -19.04 -8.25 -6.33
CA GLY A 595 -18.94 -9.09 -5.15
C GLY A 595 -20.16 -9.01 -4.25
N ILE A 596 -20.30 -10.03 -3.43
CA ILE A 596 -21.33 -10.16 -2.41
C ILE A 596 -20.69 -10.59 -1.09
N HIS A 597 -21.28 -10.14 -0.01
CA HIS A 597 -21.07 -10.66 1.34
C HIS A 597 -22.43 -10.96 1.97
N PHE A 598 -22.55 -12.16 2.49
CA PHE A 598 -23.81 -12.65 3.06
C PHE A 598 -23.55 -13.30 4.42
N HIS A 599 -24.33 -12.92 5.43
CA HIS A 599 -24.38 -13.55 6.75
C HIS A 599 -25.85 -13.71 7.16
N PRO A 600 -26.39 -14.93 7.05
CA PRO A 600 -27.82 -15.18 7.28
C PRO A 600 -28.18 -15.14 8.77
N HIS A 601 -29.27 -14.43 9.11
CA HIS A 601 -29.87 -14.54 10.45
C HIS A 601 -30.68 -15.83 10.59
N PRO A 602 -30.59 -16.60 11.70
CA PRO A 602 -29.85 -16.32 12.94
C PRO A 602 -28.41 -16.85 12.99
N PHE A 603 -27.81 -17.16 11.86
CA PHE A 603 -26.44 -17.71 11.77
C PHE A 603 -25.42 -16.60 11.53
N ASP A 604 -25.46 -15.50 12.32
CA ASP A 604 -24.58 -14.33 12.19
C ASP A 604 -23.08 -14.67 12.34
N TRP A 605 -22.78 -15.89 12.83
CA TRP A 605 -21.44 -16.47 12.88
C TRP A 605 -20.93 -17.02 11.55
N LEU A 606 -21.80 -17.18 10.54
CA LEU A 606 -21.47 -17.70 9.22
C LEU A 606 -21.40 -16.56 8.20
N HIS A 607 -20.25 -16.39 7.58
CA HIS A 607 -20.01 -15.37 6.57
C HIS A 607 -19.59 -16.02 5.26
N PHE A 608 -20.28 -15.68 4.19
CA PHE A 608 -19.94 -16.05 2.83
C PHE A 608 -19.62 -14.82 2.02
N THR A 609 -18.43 -14.77 1.41
CA THR A 609 -18.05 -13.72 0.45
C THR A 609 -17.72 -14.34 -0.89
N SER A 610 -18.18 -13.73 -1.98
CA SER A 610 -17.83 -14.14 -3.33
C SER A 610 -17.57 -12.89 -4.16
N SER A 611 -16.47 -12.88 -4.91
CA SER A 611 -16.15 -11.79 -5.83
C SER A 611 -15.58 -12.30 -7.14
N PHE A 612 -16.00 -11.67 -8.21
CA PHE A 612 -15.48 -11.89 -9.56
C PHE A 612 -14.85 -10.61 -10.08
N GLU A 613 -13.67 -10.75 -10.69
CA GLU A 613 -12.92 -9.64 -11.27
C GLU A 613 -12.44 -9.97 -12.67
N ASN A 614 -12.56 -9.01 -13.57
CA ASN A 614 -12.02 -9.08 -14.91
C ASN A 614 -11.36 -7.78 -15.34
N VAL A 615 -10.32 -7.92 -16.15
CA VAL A 615 -9.61 -6.80 -16.77
C VAL A 615 -9.26 -7.19 -18.20
N ASN A 616 -9.47 -6.27 -19.12
CA ASN A 616 -9.04 -6.39 -20.50
C ASN A 616 -8.18 -5.18 -20.86
N GLY A 617 -7.07 -5.42 -21.51
CA GLY A 617 -6.17 -4.38 -22.02
C GLY A 617 -5.93 -4.57 -23.53
N THR A 618 -6.12 -3.54 -24.31
CA THR A 618 -5.93 -3.57 -25.77
C THR A 618 -5.15 -2.37 -26.28
N GLN A 619 -4.44 -2.58 -27.38
CA GLN A 619 -3.73 -1.58 -28.14
C GLN A 619 -4.09 -1.77 -29.61
N GLY A 620 -5.03 -0.97 -30.13
CA GLY A 620 -5.65 -1.23 -31.40
C GLY A 620 -6.33 -2.61 -31.42
N SER A 621 -5.91 -3.50 -32.32
CA SER A 621 -6.43 -4.86 -32.43
C SER A 621 -5.67 -5.91 -31.60
N THR A 622 -4.59 -5.55 -30.92
CA THR A 622 -3.75 -6.46 -30.14
C THR A 622 -4.03 -6.33 -28.66
N HIS A 623 -3.72 -7.36 -27.88
CA HIS A 623 -3.79 -7.32 -26.42
C HIS A 623 -2.51 -6.73 -25.81
N LEU A 624 -2.67 -6.00 -24.71
CA LEU A 624 -1.54 -5.53 -23.92
C LEU A 624 -0.87 -6.70 -23.18
N PRO A 625 0.46 -6.63 -22.94
CA PRO A 625 1.15 -7.60 -22.11
C PRO A 625 0.80 -7.44 -20.64
N LEU A 626 1.05 -8.50 -19.86
CA LEU A 626 0.94 -8.53 -18.40
C LEU A 626 -0.46 -8.17 -17.86
N ILE A 627 -1.50 -8.50 -18.63
CA ILE A 627 -2.88 -8.36 -18.17
C ILE A 627 -3.24 -9.59 -17.32
N PRO A 628 -3.66 -9.42 -16.04
CA PRO A 628 -3.99 -10.54 -15.17
C PRO A 628 -5.14 -11.38 -15.71
N ALA A 629 -5.11 -12.68 -15.43
CA ALA A 629 -6.24 -13.56 -15.69
C ALA A 629 -7.43 -13.16 -14.82
N ASN A 630 -8.65 -13.38 -15.32
CA ASN A 630 -9.86 -13.18 -14.55
C ASN A 630 -9.88 -14.12 -13.33
N GLN A 631 -10.42 -13.66 -12.21
CA GLN A 631 -10.44 -14.41 -10.97
C GLN A 631 -11.84 -14.45 -10.34
N TRP A 632 -12.15 -15.59 -9.76
CA TRP A 632 -13.33 -15.78 -8.93
C TRP A 632 -12.88 -16.22 -7.54
N LYS A 633 -13.04 -15.34 -6.55
CA LYS A 633 -12.59 -15.53 -5.18
C LYS A 633 -13.80 -15.77 -4.28
N ASN A 634 -13.81 -16.90 -3.56
CA ASN A 634 -14.87 -17.25 -2.63
C ASN A 634 -14.26 -17.53 -1.25
N ASN A 635 -14.92 -17.05 -0.20
CA ASN A 635 -14.53 -17.27 1.18
C ASN A 635 -15.74 -17.64 2.02
N LEU A 636 -15.61 -18.73 2.77
CA LEU A 636 -16.55 -19.13 3.80
C LEU A 636 -15.88 -19.02 5.15
N ARG A 637 -16.37 -18.15 6.03
CA ARG A 637 -15.82 -17.92 7.37
C ARG A 637 -16.85 -18.25 8.43
N ILE A 638 -16.41 -18.99 9.43
CA ILE A 638 -17.14 -19.33 10.64
C ILE A 638 -16.47 -18.59 11.80
N THR A 639 -17.22 -17.73 12.48
CA THR A 639 -16.78 -17.06 13.71
C THR A 639 -17.20 -17.90 14.91
N LEU A 640 -16.25 -18.21 15.78
CA LEU A 640 -16.49 -19.07 16.91
C LEU A 640 -16.90 -18.23 18.15
N LYS A 641 -17.81 -18.77 18.96
CA LYS A 641 -18.27 -18.08 20.17
C LYS A 641 -17.14 -17.98 21.19
N ASN A 642 -16.94 -16.81 21.77
CA ASN A 642 -15.93 -16.60 22.82
C ASN A 642 -16.17 -17.47 24.05
N SER A 643 -15.10 -17.89 24.72
CA SER A 643 -15.08 -18.62 25.98
C SER A 643 -14.05 -17.98 26.94
N PRO A 644 -14.00 -18.36 28.22
CA PRO A 644 -13.04 -17.77 29.16
C PRO A 644 -11.56 -17.96 28.82
N TRP A 645 -11.21 -18.98 28.04
CA TRP A 645 -9.84 -19.32 27.66
C TRP A 645 -9.52 -19.02 26.20
N TYR A 646 -10.51 -18.50 25.43
CA TYR A 646 -10.38 -18.34 23.99
C TYR A 646 -11.37 -17.28 23.46
N ALA A 647 -10.88 -16.37 22.62
CA ALA A 647 -11.64 -15.27 22.04
C ALA A 647 -11.28 -15.06 20.56
N ASN A 648 -12.19 -14.38 19.82
CA ASN A 648 -12.00 -13.98 18.42
C ASN A 648 -11.66 -15.15 17.47
N GLY A 649 -12.17 -16.34 17.79
CA GLY A 649 -11.88 -17.51 17.02
C GLY A 649 -12.58 -17.57 15.68
N TYR A 650 -11.91 -18.14 14.69
CA TYR A 650 -12.48 -18.33 13.37
C TYR A 650 -11.91 -19.55 12.66
N ILE A 651 -12.68 -20.05 11.69
CA ILE A 651 -12.27 -21.00 10.66
C ILE A 651 -12.70 -20.40 9.33
N ALA A 652 -11.78 -20.30 8.37
CA ALA A 652 -12.06 -19.75 7.03
C ALA A 652 -11.55 -20.67 5.93
N ALA A 653 -12.37 -20.88 4.91
CA ALA A 653 -12.02 -21.62 3.71
C ALA A 653 -12.11 -20.71 2.49
N PHE A 654 -11.06 -20.70 1.67
CA PHE A 654 -10.95 -19.88 0.47
C PHE A 654 -10.87 -20.78 -0.76
N PHE A 655 -11.70 -20.50 -1.75
CA PHE A 655 -11.76 -21.18 -3.04
C PHE A 655 -11.51 -20.14 -4.14
N ASN A 656 -10.27 -20.05 -4.61
CA ASN A 656 -9.86 -19.05 -5.59
C ASN A 656 -9.65 -19.73 -6.94
N TYR A 657 -10.53 -19.46 -7.89
CA TYR A 657 -10.45 -19.95 -9.26
C TYR A 657 -9.92 -18.85 -10.18
N THR A 658 -8.73 -19.10 -10.76
CA THR A 658 -8.15 -18.26 -11.78
C THR A 658 -8.48 -18.86 -13.13
N LEU A 659 -9.14 -18.08 -13.98
CA LEU A 659 -9.57 -18.52 -15.31
C LEU A 659 -8.37 -18.55 -16.27
N LYS A 660 -8.52 -19.31 -17.35
CA LYS A 660 -7.52 -19.35 -18.42
C LYS A 660 -7.28 -17.95 -19.01
N GLN A 661 -5.99 -17.58 -19.16
CA GLN A 661 -5.61 -16.34 -19.85
C GLN A 661 -5.19 -16.63 -21.28
N ASN A 662 -6.04 -16.24 -22.22
CA ASN A 662 -5.83 -16.38 -23.67
C ASN A 662 -5.74 -15.03 -24.39
N LYS A 663 -6.07 -13.92 -23.70
CA LYS A 663 -5.99 -12.57 -24.24
C LYS A 663 -4.59 -12.03 -23.97
N ILE A 664 -3.65 -12.45 -24.78
CA ILE A 664 -2.21 -12.24 -24.59
C ILE A 664 -1.64 -11.37 -25.70
N SER A 665 -0.52 -10.71 -25.44
CA SER A 665 0.29 -10.03 -26.44
C SER A 665 0.99 -11.03 -27.37
N ALA A 666 1.58 -10.54 -28.45
CA ALA A 666 2.24 -11.38 -29.46
C ALA A 666 3.47 -12.16 -28.92
N PHE A 667 4.06 -11.70 -27.83
CA PHE A 667 5.26 -12.29 -27.21
C PHE A 667 4.98 -12.97 -25.87
N GLU A 668 3.72 -13.23 -25.55
CA GLU A 668 3.32 -14.00 -24.36
C GLU A 668 2.76 -15.36 -24.75
N THR A 669 2.78 -16.29 -23.81
CA THR A 669 2.12 -17.60 -23.93
C THR A 669 0.84 -17.64 -23.13
N PRO A 670 -0.21 -18.39 -23.56
CA PRO A 670 -1.41 -18.59 -22.76
C PRO A 670 -1.11 -19.25 -21.40
N THR A 671 -1.97 -19.04 -20.43
CA THR A 671 -1.84 -19.66 -19.11
C THR A 671 -3.09 -20.45 -18.80
N PRO A 672 -2.98 -21.74 -18.42
CA PRO A 672 -4.12 -22.57 -18.03
C PRO A 672 -4.84 -22.03 -16.80
N ASP A 673 -6.09 -22.43 -16.60
CA ASP A 673 -6.85 -22.19 -15.38
C ASP A 673 -6.39 -23.08 -14.22
N TYR A 674 -6.62 -22.59 -13.00
CA TYR A 674 -6.34 -23.35 -11.79
C TYR A 674 -7.25 -22.94 -10.63
N LEU A 675 -7.46 -23.89 -9.70
CA LEU A 675 -8.22 -23.69 -8.47
C LEU A 675 -7.29 -23.85 -7.26
N PHE A 676 -7.32 -22.88 -6.36
CA PHE A 676 -6.74 -22.98 -5.03
C PHE A 676 -7.79 -23.23 -3.98
N VAL A 677 -7.46 -24.14 -3.08
CA VAL A 677 -8.16 -24.33 -1.81
C VAL A 677 -7.19 -23.95 -0.69
N ASN A 678 -7.53 -22.92 0.05
CA ASN A 678 -6.77 -22.46 1.21
C ASN A 678 -7.67 -22.55 2.44
N LEU A 679 -7.07 -22.85 3.60
CA LEU A 679 -7.75 -22.86 4.90
C LEU A 679 -6.99 -21.98 5.88
N SER A 680 -7.72 -21.30 6.75
CA SER A 680 -7.13 -20.54 7.85
C SER A 680 -7.98 -20.74 9.09
N LEU A 681 -7.32 -20.90 10.23
CA LEU A 681 -7.96 -20.93 11.53
C LEU A 681 -7.12 -20.12 12.51
N GLY A 682 -7.79 -19.45 13.45
CA GLY A 682 -7.08 -18.63 14.41
C GLY A 682 -7.99 -18.12 15.52
N GLY A 683 -7.38 -17.38 16.42
CA GLY A 683 -8.04 -16.75 17.56
C GLY A 683 -7.03 -16.36 18.62
N THR A 684 -7.52 -15.79 19.70
CA THR A 684 -6.74 -15.40 20.87
C THR A 684 -6.94 -16.42 21.98
N ILE A 685 -5.87 -17.03 22.47
CA ILE A 685 -5.88 -17.99 23.58
C ILE A 685 -5.38 -17.29 24.83
N THR A 686 -6.14 -17.38 25.92
CA THR A 686 -5.74 -16.85 27.24
C THR A 686 -5.02 -17.95 28.03
N ILE A 687 -3.74 -17.74 28.35
CA ILE A 687 -2.90 -18.63 29.15
C ILE A 687 -2.52 -17.89 30.43
N GLY A 688 -3.22 -18.20 31.51
CA GLY A 688 -3.11 -17.47 32.77
C GLY A 688 -3.63 -16.03 32.64
N LYS A 689 -2.74 -15.04 32.66
CA LYS A 689 -3.07 -13.61 32.45
C LYS A 689 -2.59 -13.05 31.14
N LYS A 690 -1.97 -13.90 30.30
CA LYS A 690 -1.41 -13.48 29.01
C LYS A 690 -2.27 -13.97 27.86
N GLU A 691 -2.35 -13.16 26.83
CA GLU A 691 -3.02 -13.48 25.58
C GLU A 691 -2.00 -13.86 24.51
N VAL A 692 -2.31 -14.90 23.79
CA VAL A 692 -1.52 -15.38 22.65
C VAL A 692 -2.43 -15.47 21.45
N GLN A 693 -2.15 -14.71 20.42
CA GLN A 693 -2.83 -14.83 19.14
C GLN A 693 -2.20 -15.96 18.33
N LEU A 694 -3.02 -16.92 17.93
CA LEU A 694 -2.63 -18.06 17.10
C LEU A 694 -3.31 -17.94 15.74
N ASN A 695 -2.55 -18.17 14.67
CA ASN A 695 -3.08 -18.35 13.34
C ASN A 695 -2.36 -19.53 12.65
N LEU A 696 -3.13 -20.49 12.13
CA LEU A 696 -2.67 -21.57 11.29
C LEU A 696 -3.32 -21.45 9.92
N ALA A 697 -2.53 -21.28 8.87
CA ALA A 697 -3.03 -21.12 7.52
C ALA A 697 -2.35 -22.10 6.55
N GLY A 698 -3.13 -22.70 5.67
CA GLY A 698 -2.64 -23.55 4.59
C GLY A 698 -3.01 -22.96 3.23
N THR A 699 -2.01 -22.78 2.37
CA THR A 699 -2.21 -22.29 1.00
C THR A 699 -1.89 -23.37 -0.01
N ASN A 700 -2.60 -23.36 -1.15
CA ASN A 700 -2.51 -24.43 -2.18
C ASN A 700 -2.59 -25.84 -1.57
N LEU A 701 -3.60 -26.10 -0.72
CA LEU A 701 -3.74 -27.34 0.03
C LEU A 701 -3.87 -28.58 -0.87
N LEU A 702 -4.43 -28.42 -2.06
CA LEU A 702 -4.52 -29.48 -3.06
C LEU A 702 -3.18 -29.76 -3.76
N ASN A 703 -2.14 -29.01 -3.44
CA ASN A 703 -0.82 -29.08 -4.05
C ASN A 703 -0.88 -29.02 -5.58
N LYS A 704 -1.73 -28.14 -6.11
CA LYS A 704 -1.94 -27.95 -7.55
C LYS A 704 -0.69 -27.38 -8.21
N THR A 705 -0.22 -27.99 -9.29
CA THR A 705 0.79 -27.43 -10.17
C THR A 705 0.17 -26.29 -10.99
N TYR A 706 0.81 -25.13 -11.00
CA TYR A 706 0.31 -23.94 -11.70
C TYR A 706 1.44 -22.97 -12.02
N VAL A 707 1.18 -22.11 -12.99
CA VAL A 707 1.96 -20.91 -13.28
C VAL A 707 1.03 -19.71 -13.23
N ASN A 708 1.39 -18.68 -12.46
CA ASN A 708 0.67 -17.41 -12.51
C ASN A 708 1.02 -16.70 -13.82
N HIS A 709 0.01 -16.14 -14.51
CA HIS A 709 0.22 -15.44 -15.77
C HIS A 709 1.24 -14.29 -15.66
N LEU A 710 1.28 -13.62 -14.51
CA LEU A 710 2.18 -12.52 -14.21
C LEU A 710 3.50 -12.95 -13.53
N SER A 711 3.79 -14.26 -13.45
CA SER A 711 5.09 -14.75 -12.99
C SER A 711 6.17 -14.48 -14.03
N ARG A 712 7.25 -13.83 -13.64
CA ARG A 712 8.42 -13.59 -14.53
C ARG A 712 9.14 -14.91 -14.84
N LEU A 713 9.10 -15.87 -13.93
CA LEU A 713 9.68 -17.22 -14.12
C LEU A 713 8.85 -18.12 -15.07
N LYS A 714 7.77 -17.59 -15.65
CA LYS A 714 6.93 -18.29 -16.60
C LYS A 714 7.66 -18.55 -17.91
N ALA A 715 8.47 -17.60 -18.37
CA ALA A 715 9.26 -17.74 -19.59
C ALA A 715 10.25 -18.92 -19.50
N ASP A 716 10.80 -19.15 -18.33
CA ASP A 716 11.75 -20.21 -18.01
C ASP A 716 11.06 -21.55 -17.68
N GLY A 717 9.73 -21.65 -17.88
CA GLY A 717 8.95 -22.86 -17.58
C GLY A 717 8.84 -23.20 -16.08
N ILE A 718 9.24 -22.32 -15.19
CA ILE A 718 9.27 -22.55 -13.75
C ILE A 718 7.88 -22.39 -13.13
N ASN A 719 7.42 -23.49 -12.48
CA ASN A 719 6.16 -23.49 -11.76
C ASN A 719 6.22 -22.68 -10.46
N ASN A 720 5.10 -22.10 -10.08
CA ASN A 720 4.95 -21.45 -8.80
C ASN A 720 4.95 -22.45 -7.63
N ARG A 721 5.11 -21.94 -6.41
CA ARG A 721 5.22 -22.72 -5.18
C ARG A 721 4.05 -23.69 -4.96
N GLY A 722 4.37 -24.87 -4.44
CA GLY A 722 3.40 -25.86 -4.00
C GLY A 722 2.75 -25.51 -2.67
N ARG A 723 2.17 -26.52 -1.99
CA ARG A 723 1.50 -26.37 -0.69
C ARG A 723 2.43 -25.72 0.33
N ASN A 724 1.86 -24.77 1.10
CA ASN A 724 2.52 -24.17 2.24
C ASN A 724 1.57 -24.17 3.45
N ILE A 725 2.08 -24.53 4.63
CA ILE A 725 1.40 -24.36 5.90
C ILE A 725 2.19 -23.34 6.71
N MET A 726 1.51 -22.33 7.22
CA MET A 726 2.05 -21.27 8.07
C MET A 726 1.48 -21.42 9.48
N LEU A 727 2.34 -21.38 10.49
CA LEU A 727 1.97 -21.20 11.89
C LEU A 727 2.49 -19.83 12.34
N ARG A 728 1.61 -18.98 12.86
CA ARG A 728 1.95 -17.68 13.44
C ARG A 728 1.46 -17.61 14.89
N LEU A 729 2.34 -17.16 15.75
CA LEU A 729 2.09 -16.89 17.17
C LEU A 729 2.45 -15.42 17.44
N ASN A 730 1.57 -14.69 18.08
CA ASN A 730 1.85 -13.33 18.56
C ASN A 730 1.55 -13.27 20.06
N PHE A 731 2.54 -12.83 20.83
CA PHE A 731 2.53 -12.75 22.28
C PHE A 731 2.52 -11.29 22.71
N ASP A 732 1.54 -10.87 23.49
CA ASP A 732 1.57 -9.62 24.22
C ASP A 732 2.44 -9.81 25.48
N LEU A 733 3.49 -8.96 25.65
CA LEU A 733 4.56 -9.08 26.64
C LEU A 733 4.34 -8.21 27.88
#